data_9b6480c73e8ebd45bbdf760501d0fc65
#
_entry.id   9b6480c73e8ebd45bbdf760501d0fc65
#
_cell.length_a   1.000
_cell.length_b   1.000
_cell.length_c   1.000
_cell.angle_alpha   90.00
_cell.angle_beta   90.00
_cell.angle_gamma   90.00
#
_symmetry.space_group_name_H-M   'P 1'
#
loop_
_entity.id
_entity.type
_entity.pdbx_description
1 polymer ?
#
loop_
_entity_poly.entity_id
_entity_poly.type
_entity_poly.pdbx_seq_one_letter_code
_entity_poly.pdbx_strand_id
1 'polypeptide(L)'
;MTTVLDASAGQGALPFVAPASRWSDEAARGLSAPDLLLYRSNLLGSDLTVTNFGGGNTSAKLAGRDPLTGQEAPVLWVKGSGGDLGSMKLDGFSTLYLDKLLGLEGLYGGVAQEDAMVGYLPHCTFGLNPSAASIDTPLHAYLPFAHVDHVHPDALIALAASSGGEAAARAIYGDQMGWLPWKRPGFDLGLRLRDHVAAHPGLRGVVLAGHGVICWGDDAKACYENTIDLIARAAAYLNARLAQAPAFGGETVAPLAPTDRAQAAAALMPRLRALMIGDRRKVGHFSDDAKTLEFVGGRDFARLAAIGTSCPDHFLRTKIAPMALDPGRLNDDAYLTEAIAGYREGYAAYYERNAGPGDPAMRDANPVVVLVPGIGRFTFAADKTTARLAGEFYANAINVMRGATALGDYLGLADSEAFAIEYWALEEAKLQRMPRPKPLAGRVALVTGAAGGIGAAVAARLLSEGACVMLTDRDAETLEDARRNLTGLFGADPVRASLCDVTDEAQVKAAFAATAREFGGLDILVANAGLASSAPIEETTLELWRKNYDVLVEGYFLASREAFPLMGRQGDGAIVFIGSKNALAATPNASAYASAKAASLHLARCLALEGAAKGIRVNVVNPDAVIRGSKIWDGDWRRDRAGAYGIDPGEELEAFYRNRSLLRRDVLPEDVAEAVLFLVSDAASKSTGNVINVDAGNAQAFTR
;
A
#
# COMPACT_ATOMS: atom_id res chain seq x y z
N MET A 1 -1.37 9.42 -15.43
CA MET A 1 -2.36 10.52 -15.52
C MET A 1 -3.52 10.14 -14.63
N THR A 2 -3.52 10.61 -13.40
CA THR A 2 -4.63 10.44 -12.48
C THR A 2 -5.65 11.50 -12.83
N THR A 3 -6.74 11.11 -13.46
CA THR A 3 -7.86 12.01 -13.75
C THR A 3 -8.46 12.41 -12.40
N VAL A 4 -8.23 13.64 -12.00
CA VAL A 4 -8.98 14.32 -10.94
C VAL A 4 -10.39 14.46 -11.47
N LEU A 5 -11.33 13.64 -10.99
CA LEU A 5 -12.75 13.85 -11.23
C LEU A 5 -13.17 15.12 -10.50
N ASP A 6 -13.65 16.05 -11.29
CA ASP A 6 -14.09 17.39 -10.92
C ASP A 6 -15.16 17.33 -9.81
N ALA A 7 -14.93 18.03 -8.71
CA ALA A 7 -15.78 18.05 -7.53
C ALA A 7 -16.96 19.05 -7.67
N SER A 8 -17.71 18.97 -8.78
CA SER A 8 -18.91 19.80 -9.00
C SER A 8 -20.07 19.02 -9.65
N ALA A 9 -20.27 17.75 -9.23
CA ALA A 9 -21.51 17.05 -9.55
C ALA A 9 -22.44 17.13 -8.33
N GLY A 10 -23.60 17.75 -8.51
CA GLY A 10 -24.67 17.77 -7.52
C GLY A 10 -25.07 16.37 -7.07
N GLN A 11 -25.81 16.27 -5.95
CA GLN A 11 -26.28 15.05 -5.26
C GLN A 11 -26.99 14.03 -6.18
N GLY A 12 -26.27 13.46 -7.15
CA GLY A 12 -26.70 12.33 -7.95
C GLY A 12 -26.10 11.05 -7.39
N ALA A 13 -26.89 10.00 -7.27
CA ALA A 13 -26.45 8.69 -6.82
C ALA A 13 -25.20 8.24 -7.61
N LEU A 14 -24.16 7.79 -6.92
CA LEU A 14 -22.93 7.27 -7.53
C LEU A 14 -23.26 5.99 -8.34
N PRO A 15 -23.10 5.94 -9.67
CA PRO A 15 -23.50 4.79 -10.46
C PRO A 15 -22.50 3.63 -10.34
N PHE A 16 -22.99 2.40 -10.52
CA PHE A 16 -22.12 1.30 -10.93
C PHE A 16 -21.65 1.59 -12.35
N VAL A 17 -20.34 1.62 -12.54
CA VAL A 17 -19.76 1.81 -13.86
C VAL A 17 -19.90 0.50 -14.63
N ALA A 18 -20.64 0.49 -15.73
CA ALA A 18 -20.72 -0.65 -16.64
C ALA A 18 -19.39 -0.75 -17.40
N PRO A 19 -18.70 -1.91 -17.39
CA PRO A 19 -17.49 -2.08 -18.18
C PRO A 19 -17.83 -2.02 -19.68
N ALA A 20 -16.91 -1.43 -20.45
CA ALA A 20 -16.97 -1.45 -21.91
C ALA A 20 -15.92 -2.42 -22.46
N SER A 21 -16.22 -3.07 -23.59
CA SER A 21 -15.22 -3.91 -24.25
C SER A 21 -13.99 -3.09 -24.62
N ARG A 22 -12.83 -3.60 -24.27
CA ARG A 22 -11.51 -3.09 -24.64
C ARG A 22 -10.78 -4.04 -25.60
N TRP A 23 -11.48 -5.04 -26.13
CA TRP A 23 -10.91 -5.99 -27.07
C TRP A 23 -10.53 -5.30 -28.38
N SER A 24 -9.34 -5.59 -28.88
CA SER A 24 -8.87 -5.13 -30.18
C SER A 24 -8.47 -6.33 -31.03
N ASP A 25 -9.20 -6.53 -32.14
CA ASP A 25 -8.86 -7.59 -33.10
C ASP A 25 -7.48 -7.38 -33.77
N GLU A 26 -7.03 -6.12 -33.82
CA GLU A 26 -5.70 -5.80 -34.32
C GLU A 26 -4.61 -6.26 -33.33
N ALA A 27 -4.78 -5.95 -32.04
CA ALA A 27 -3.85 -6.38 -30.99
C ALA A 27 -3.84 -7.90 -30.78
N ALA A 28 -4.98 -8.58 -30.98
CA ALA A 28 -5.12 -10.02 -30.86
C ALA A 28 -4.54 -10.78 -32.06
N ARG A 29 -4.37 -10.11 -33.22
CA ARG A 29 -3.96 -10.75 -34.48
C ARG A 29 -2.55 -11.31 -34.38
N GLY A 30 -2.42 -12.63 -34.67
CA GLY A 30 -1.12 -13.31 -34.71
C GLY A 30 -0.57 -13.73 -33.34
N LEU A 31 -1.28 -13.46 -32.25
CA LEU A 31 -0.93 -13.98 -30.94
C LEU A 31 -1.05 -15.51 -30.92
N SER A 32 -0.12 -16.18 -30.24
CA SER A 32 -0.27 -17.60 -29.93
C SER A 32 -1.44 -17.81 -28.95
N ALA A 33 -1.94 -19.03 -28.82
CA ALA A 33 -3.04 -19.34 -27.91
C ALA A 33 -2.74 -18.97 -26.43
N PRO A 34 -1.55 -19.23 -25.88
CA PRO A 34 -1.15 -18.73 -24.56
C PRO A 34 -1.09 -17.20 -24.46
N ASP A 35 -0.53 -16.52 -25.49
CA ASP A 35 -0.46 -15.05 -25.50
C ASP A 35 -1.85 -14.42 -25.59
N LEU A 36 -2.77 -15.06 -26.31
CA LEU A 36 -4.16 -14.63 -26.40
C LEU A 36 -4.90 -14.78 -25.07
N LEU A 37 -4.63 -15.86 -24.32
CA LEU A 37 -5.11 -16.02 -22.95
C LEU A 37 -4.54 -14.92 -22.05
N LEU A 38 -3.25 -14.62 -22.15
CA LEU A 38 -2.63 -13.53 -21.39
C LEU A 38 -3.24 -12.18 -21.73
N TYR A 39 -3.43 -11.89 -23.02
CA TYR A 39 -4.08 -10.65 -23.49
C TYR A 39 -5.46 -10.47 -22.89
N ARG A 40 -6.31 -11.52 -22.94
CA ARG A 40 -7.63 -11.52 -22.30
C ARG A 40 -7.55 -11.28 -20.80
N SER A 41 -6.64 -11.95 -20.12
CA SER A 41 -6.44 -11.82 -18.68
C SER A 41 -6.06 -10.39 -18.27
N ASN A 42 -5.11 -9.80 -19.00
CA ASN A 42 -4.69 -8.43 -18.73
C ASN A 42 -5.79 -7.41 -19.02
N LEU A 43 -6.64 -7.61 -20.05
CA LEU A 43 -7.80 -6.77 -20.28
C LEU A 43 -8.77 -6.80 -19.11
N LEU A 44 -9.13 -8.01 -18.61
CA LEU A 44 -10.04 -8.17 -17.48
C LEU A 44 -9.46 -7.57 -16.20
N GLY A 45 -8.20 -7.88 -15.87
CA GLY A 45 -7.57 -7.44 -14.64
C GLY A 45 -7.20 -5.95 -14.61
N SER A 46 -7.05 -5.29 -15.78
CA SER A 46 -6.81 -3.84 -15.87
C SER A 46 -8.06 -3.00 -15.65
N ASP A 47 -9.24 -3.62 -15.55
CA ASP A 47 -10.51 -2.96 -15.31
C ASP A 47 -11.07 -3.35 -13.92
N LEU A 48 -10.93 -2.45 -12.96
CA LEU A 48 -11.40 -2.66 -11.58
C LEU A 48 -12.94 -2.76 -11.46
N THR A 49 -13.70 -2.48 -12.52
CA THR A 49 -15.14 -2.75 -12.57
C THR A 49 -15.43 -4.23 -12.89
N VAL A 50 -14.45 -4.95 -13.40
CA VAL A 50 -14.52 -6.37 -13.77
C VAL A 50 -14.00 -7.27 -12.66
N THR A 51 -12.87 -6.93 -12.04
CA THR A 51 -12.32 -7.73 -10.95
C THR A 51 -11.44 -6.91 -10.00
N ASN A 52 -11.35 -7.34 -8.75
CA ASN A 52 -10.50 -6.72 -7.74
C ASN A 52 -9.03 -7.01 -7.99
N PHE A 53 -8.12 -6.21 -7.39
CA PHE A 53 -6.69 -6.48 -7.42
C PHE A 53 -6.37 -7.87 -6.87
N GLY A 54 -5.66 -8.67 -7.68
CA GLY A 54 -5.27 -10.03 -7.29
C GLY A 54 -6.40 -11.05 -7.25
N GLY A 55 -7.67 -10.64 -7.43
CA GLY A 55 -8.83 -11.51 -7.48
C GLY A 55 -9.08 -12.13 -8.86
N GLY A 56 -9.91 -13.17 -8.87
CA GLY A 56 -10.32 -13.84 -10.10
C GLY A 56 -9.24 -14.70 -10.77
N ASN A 57 -9.69 -15.52 -11.70
CA ASN A 57 -8.86 -16.45 -12.47
C ASN A 57 -9.37 -16.52 -13.91
N THR A 58 -8.45 -16.76 -14.85
CA THR A 58 -8.77 -17.03 -16.24
C THR A 58 -8.11 -18.31 -16.68
N SER A 59 -8.69 -19.02 -17.61
CA SER A 59 -8.07 -20.25 -18.15
C SER A 59 -8.38 -20.49 -19.61
N ALA A 60 -7.54 -21.33 -20.22
CA ALA A 60 -7.78 -21.92 -21.52
C ALA A 60 -7.34 -23.40 -21.54
N LYS A 61 -8.12 -24.24 -22.21
CA LYS A 61 -7.77 -25.63 -22.48
C LYS A 61 -7.12 -25.69 -23.85
N LEU A 62 -5.82 -25.96 -23.89
CA LEU A 62 -4.99 -25.92 -25.08
C LEU A 62 -4.34 -27.29 -25.34
N ALA A 63 -4.07 -27.62 -26.59
CA ALA A 63 -3.20 -28.76 -26.92
C ALA A 63 -1.75 -28.40 -26.53
N GLY A 64 -1.10 -29.29 -25.82
CA GLY A 64 0.32 -29.18 -25.46
C GLY A 64 1.08 -30.43 -25.89
N ARG A 65 2.38 -30.30 -26.15
CA ARG A 65 3.26 -31.41 -26.43
C ARG A 65 4.00 -31.84 -25.16
N ASP A 66 3.71 -33.04 -24.70
CA ASP A 66 4.33 -33.61 -23.50
C ASP A 66 5.87 -33.57 -23.63
N PRO A 67 6.59 -32.96 -22.68
CA PRO A 67 8.03 -32.75 -22.78
C PRO A 67 8.86 -34.06 -22.70
N LEU A 68 8.28 -35.12 -22.15
CA LEU A 68 8.98 -36.40 -21.98
C LEU A 68 8.66 -37.38 -23.11
N THR A 69 7.39 -37.52 -23.52
CA THR A 69 6.93 -38.48 -24.49
C THR A 69 6.83 -37.90 -25.91
N GLY A 70 6.75 -36.59 -26.05
CA GLY A 70 6.51 -35.90 -27.30
C GLY A 70 5.10 -36.05 -27.85
N GLN A 71 4.17 -36.68 -27.12
CA GLN A 71 2.78 -36.87 -27.51
C GLN A 71 1.95 -35.61 -27.24
N GLU A 72 0.89 -35.41 -28.02
CA GLU A 72 -0.09 -34.38 -27.74
C GLU A 72 -0.92 -34.75 -26.51
N ALA A 73 -1.17 -33.74 -25.63
CA ALA A 73 -2.00 -33.87 -24.44
C ALA A 73 -2.85 -32.61 -24.26
N PRO A 74 -4.09 -32.73 -23.76
CA PRO A 74 -4.89 -31.59 -23.37
C PRO A 74 -4.33 -30.98 -22.09
N VAL A 75 -4.03 -29.70 -22.15
CA VAL A 75 -3.41 -28.93 -21.04
C VAL A 75 -4.32 -27.78 -20.63
N LEU A 76 -4.63 -27.71 -19.35
CA LEU A 76 -5.27 -26.54 -18.74
C LEU A 76 -4.20 -25.50 -18.43
N TRP A 77 -4.30 -24.33 -19.04
CA TRP A 77 -3.62 -23.12 -18.62
C TRP A 77 -4.55 -22.36 -17.71
N VAL A 78 -4.18 -22.12 -16.46
CA VAL A 78 -4.99 -21.39 -15.48
C VAL A 78 -4.11 -20.46 -14.68
N LYS A 79 -4.62 -19.26 -14.36
CA LYS A 79 -3.89 -18.30 -13.52
C LYS A 79 -3.48 -18.96 -12.21
N GLY A 80 -2.20 -18.86 -11.90
CA GLY A 80 -1.63 -19.34 -10.64
C GLY A 80 -2.10 -18.52 -9.42
N SER A 81 -1.85 -19.08 -8.25
CA SER A 81 -2.22 -18.43 -6.98
C SER A 81 -1.41 -17.16 -6.72
N GLY A 82 -2.07 -16.07 -6.34
CA GLY A 82 -1.48 -14.86 -5.79
C GLY A 82 -1.05 -13.78 -6.78
N GLY A 83 -1.15 -13.99 -8.10
CA GLY A 83 -0.84 -12.96 -9.10
C GLY A 83 -2.03 -12.02 -9.39
N ASP A 84 -1.75 -10.80 -9.81
CA ASP A 84 -2.78 -9.88 -10.32
C ASP A 84 -3.00 -10.11 -11.82
N LEU A 85 -4.27 -10.23 -12.24
CA LEU A 85 -4.63 -10.48 -13.65
C LEU A 85 -4.17 -9.35 -14.58
N GLY A 86 -4.22 -8.11 -14.12
CA GLY A 86 -3.92 -6.93 -14.94
C GLY A 86 -2.45 -6.74 -15.27
N SER A 87 -1.56 -7.26 -14.42
CA SER A 87 -0.11 -7.07 -14.54
C SER A 87 0.70 -8.36 -14.72
N MET A 88 0.02 -9.52 -14.73
CA MET A 88 0.67 -10.82 -14.88
C MET A 88 1.34 -11.01 -16.25
N LYS A 89 2.31 -11.92 -16.30
CA LYS A 89 2.98 -12.41 -17.51
C LYS A 89 2.66 -13.87 -17.73
N LEU A 90 3.19 -14.47 -18.80
CA LEU A 90 2.94 -15.89 -19.12
C LEU A 90 3.36 -16.84 -18.00
N ASP A 91 4.41 -16.53 -17.25
CA ASP A 91 4.88 -17.30 -16.09
C ASP A 91 3.93 -17.20 -14.86
N GLY A 92 2.94 -16.35 -14.92
CA GLY A 92 1.84 -16.28 -13.94
C GLY A 92 0.80 -17.39 -14.11
N PHE A 93 0.82 -18.14 -15.21
CA PHE A 93 -0.05 -19.31 -15.39
C PHE A 93 0.59 -20.59 -14.87
N SER A 94 -0.25 -21.45 -14.29
CA SER A 94 0.07 -22.87 -14.07
C SER A 94 -0.48 -23.67 -15.25
N THR A 95 0.32 -24.63 -15.72
CA THR A 95 -0.05 -25.58 -16.78
C THR A 95 -0.21 -26.97 -16.20
N LEU A 96 -1.37 -27.61 -16.42
CA LEU A 96 -1.70 -28.90 -15.82
C LEU A 96 -2.28 -29.86 -16.88
N TYR A 97 -1.95 -31.16 -16.79
CA TYR A 97 -2.61 -32.17 -17.57
C TYR A 97 -4.09 -32.24 -17.23
N LEU A 98 -4.96 -31.99 -18.20
CA LEU A 98 -6.40 -31.94 -17.97
C LEU A 98 -6.97 -33.31 -17.58
N ASP A 99 -6.51 -34.38 -18.20
CA ASP A 99 -6.91 -35.74 -17.89
C ASP A 99 -6.57 -36.16 -16.46
N LYS A 100 -5.37 -35.77 -15.95
CA LYS A 100 -4.99 -36.00 -14.56
C LYS A 100 -5.87 -35.23 -13.59
N LEU A 101 -6.19 -33.95 -13.92
CA LEU A 101 -7.08 -33.14 -13.11
C LEU A 101 -8.49 -33.76 -13.01
N LEU A 102 -9.05 -34.19 -14.14
CA LEU A 102 -10.35 -34.84 -14.17
C LEU A 102 -10.34 -36.17 -13.41
N GLY A 103 -9.23 -36.93 -13.46
CA GLY A 103 -9.04 -38.16 -12.70
C GLY A 103 -9.04 -37.99 -11.17
N LEU A 104 -8.80 -36.77 -10.67
CA LEU A 104 -8.83 -36.49 -9.21
C LEU A 104 -10.22 -36.72 -8.59
N GLU A 105 -11.28 -36.68 -9.38
CA GLU A 105 -12.64 -36.98 -8.88
C GLU A 105 -12.72 -38.36 -8.22
N GLY A 106 -12.01 -39.34 -8.74
CA GLY A 106 -11.94 -40.67 -8.16
C GLY A 106 -11.27 -40.76 -6.80
N LEU A 107 -10.55 -39.70 -6.38
CA LEU A 107 -9.89 -39.60 -5.08
C LEU A 107 -10.70 -38.77 -4.08
N TYR A 108 -11.74 -38.06 -4.53
CA TYR A 108 -12.51 -37.16 -3.68
C TYR A 108 -13.46 -37.89 -2.77
N GLY A 109 -13.17 -37.90 -1.48
CA GLY A 109 -13.98 -38.57 -0.44
C GLY A 109 -14.97 -37.67 0.30
N GLY A 110 -15.20 -36.45 -0.20
CA GLY A 110 -16.15 -35.48 0.39
C GLY A 110 -15.46 -34.29 1.06
N VAL A 111 -16.25 -33.36 1.58
CA VAL A 111 -15.85 -32.05 2.09
C VAL A 111 -14.74 -32.09 3.14
N ALA A 112 -14.67 -33.15 3.95
CA ALA A 112 -13.60 -33.32 4.94
C ALA A 112 -12.20 -33.50 4.31
N GLN A 113 -12.12 -33.81 3.02
CA GLN A 113 -10.87 -33.99 2.30
C GLN A 113 -10.55 -32.83 1.32
N GLU A 114 -11.31 -31.75 1.39
CA GLU A 114 -11.18 -30.61 0.48
C GLU A 114 -9.74 -30.09 0.41
N ASP A 115 -9.09 -29.90 1.55
CA ASP A 115 -7.72 -29.39 1.59
C ASP A 115 -6.68 -30.42 1.08
N ALA A 116 -6.96 -31.71 1.24
CA ALA A 116 -6.10 -32.77 0.68
C ALA A 116 -6.12 -32.75 -0.85
N MET A 117 -7.25 -32.41 -1.49
CA MET A 117 -7.36 -32.31 -2.95
C MET A 117 -6.43 -31.27 -3.54
N VAL A 118 -6.19 -30.15 -2.83
CA VAL A 118 -5.24 -29.12 -3.27
C VAL A 118 -3.81 -29.69 -3.26
N GLY A 119 -3.49 -30.58 -2.34
CA GLY A 119 -2.21 -31.28 -2.27
C GLY A 119 -1.92 -32.15 -3.50
N TYR A 120 -2.94 -32.56 -4.26
CA TYR A 120 -2.75 -33.34 -5.50
C TYR A 120 -2.48 -32.48 -6.74
N LEU A 121 -2.80 -31.19 -6.74
CA LEU A 121 -2.60 -30.32 -7.90
C LEU A 121 -1.14 -30.29 -8.41
N PRO A 122 -0.11 -30.27 -7.55
CA PRO A 122 1.28 -30.34 -8.00
C PRO A 122 1.63 -31.61 -8.79
N HIS A 123 0.91 -32.72 -8.56
CA HIS A 123 1.11 -33.98 -9.29
C HIS A 123 0.46 -34.01 -10.69
N CYS A 124 -0.37 -32.98 -10.97
CA CYS A 124 -1.01 -32.79 -12.27
C CYS A 124 -0.24 -31.84 -13.20
N THR A 125 0.88 -31.24 -12.76
CA THR A 125 1.61 -30.23 -13.53
C THR A 125 2.13 -30.79 -14.86
N PHE A 126 1.94 -29.99 -15.94
CA PHE A 126 2.42 -30.30 -17.28
C PHE A 126 3.86 -29.83 -17.49
N GLY A 127 4.20 -28.63 -17.00
CA GLY A 127 5.53 -28.04 -17.09
C GLY A 127 6.13 -27.71 -15.74
N LEU A 128 7.31 -27.08 -15.75
CA LEU A 128 7.93 -26.51 -14.55
C LEU A 128 7.26 -25.17 -14.24
N ASN A 129 6.15 -25.21 -13.52
CA ASN A 129 5.37 -24.03 -13.21
C ASN A 129 6.05 -23.17 -12.14
N PRO A 130 6.39 -21.90 -12.41
CA PRO A 130 6.92 -21.00 -11.38
C PRO A 130 5.85 -20.59 -10.35
N SER A 131 4.57 -20.59 -10.74
CA SER A 131 3.43 -20.31 -9.88
C SER A 131 2.67 -21.59 -9.52
N ALA A 132 2.27 -21.73 -8.25
CA ALA A 132 1.41 -22.83 -7.81
C ALA A 132 0.02 -22.70 -8.44
N ALA A 133 -0.65 -23.82 -8.72
CA ALA A 133 -2.02 -23.82 -9.20
C ALA A 133 -2.96 -23.16 -8.19
N SER A 134 -3.96 -22.39 -8.70
CA SER A 134 -5.00 -21.81 -7.85
C SER A 134 -5.90 -22.90 -7.29
N ILE A 135 -6.47 -22.63 -6.12
CA ILE A 135 -7.52 -23.45 -5.53
C ILE A 135 -8.77 -23.54 -6.42
N ASP A 136 -9.01 -22.53 -7.25
CA ASP A 136 -10.12 -22.49 -8.20
C ASP A 136 -9.86 -23.35 -9.46
N THR A 137 -8.70 -23.99 -9.56
CA THR A 137 -8.37 -24.87 -10.70
C THR A 137 -9.47 -25.89 -11.04
N PRO A 138 -10.14 -26.54 -10.06
CA PRO A 138 -11.26 -27.45 -10.36
C PRO A 138 -12.44 -26.76 -11.05
N LEU A 139 -12.77 -25.52 -10.71
CA LEU A 139 -13.84 -24.77 -11.35
C LEU A 139 -13.60 -24.60 -12.86
N HIS A 140 -12.33 -24.43 -13.24
CA HIS A 140 -11.92 -24.32 -14.63
C HIS A 140 -11.78 -25.68 -15.35
N ALA A 141 -11.24 -26.67 -14.63
CA ALA A 141 -10.99 -27.99 -15.20
C ALA A 141 -12.26 -28.76 -15.57
N TYR A 142 -13.24 -28.76 -14.64
CA TYR A 142 -14.46 -29.57 -14.76
C TYR A 142 -15.53 -28.96 -15.68
N LEU A 143 -15.47 -27.66 -16.01
CA LEU A 143 -16.34 -27.09 -17.06
C LEU A 143 -15.93 -27.56 -18.45
N PRO A 144 -16.85 -27.90 -19.34
CA PRO A 144 -16.53 -28.47 -20.67
C PRO A 144 -16.04 -27.43 -21.70
N PHE A 145 -15.94 -26.15 -21.34
CA PHE A 145 -15.65 -25.03 -22.25
C PHE A 145 -14.14 -24.81 -22.41
N ALA A 146 -13.74 -24.33 -23.60
CA ALA A 146 -12.35 -24.08 -23.94
C ALA A 146 -11.77 -22.89 -23.15
N HIS A 147 -12.54 -21.82 -22.95
CA HIS A 147 -12.13 -20.60 -22.27
C HIS A 147 -13.08 -20.31 -21.11
N VAL A 148 -12.52 -20.04 -19.92
CA VAL A 148 -13.29 -19.78 -18.69
C VAL A 148 -12.72 -18.57 -17.96
N ASP A 149 -13.60 -17.66 -17.55
CA ASP A 149 -13.29 -16.51 -16.71
C ASP A 149 -14.07 -16.62 -15.40
N HIS A 150 -13.34 -16.52 -14.29
CA HIS A 150 -13.89 -16.37 -12.96
C HIS A 150 -13.45 -15.00 -12.44
N VAL A 151 -14.40 -14.10 -12.17
CA VAL A 151 -14.13 -12.70 -11.81
C VAL A 151 -15.01 -12.23 -10.66
N HIS A 152 -14.57 -11.18 -9.98
CA HIS A 152 -15.21 -10.64 -8.79
C HIS A 152 -15.66 -9.19 -8.98
N PRO A 153 -16.59 -8.90 -9.94
CA PRO A 153 -17.09 -7.54 -10.17
C PRO A 153 -18.11 -7.14 -9.09
N ASP A 154 -17.96 -5.94 -8.54
CA ASP A 154 -18.85 -5.43 -7.49
C ASP A 154 -20.34 -5.57 -7.84
N ALA A 155 -20.71 -5.35 -9.09
CA ALA A 155 -22.10 -5.44 -9.55
C ALA A 155 -22.69 -6.87 -9.41
N LEU A 156 -21.89 -7.90 -9.73
CA LEU A 156 -22.36 -9.29 -9.59
C LEU A 156 -22.20 -9.83 -8.17
N ILE A 157 -21.17 -9.36 -7.43
CA ILE A 157 -21.08 -9.68 -6.01
C ILE A 157 -22.26 -9.04 -5.24
N ALA A 158 -22.73 -7.85 -5.64
CA ALA A 158 -23.90 -7.24 -5.02
C ALA A 158 -25.17 -8.10 -5.18
N LEU A 159 -25.35 -8.74 -6.34
CA LEU A 159 -26.41 -9.76 -6.51
C LEU A 159 -26.12 -10.95 -5.58
N ALA A 160 -24.90 -11.50 -5.64
CA ALA A 160 -24.47 -12.68 -4.91
C ALA A 160 -24.59 -12.55 -3.38
N ALA A 161 -24.56 -11.31 -2.86
CA ALA A 161 -24.62 -10.96 -1.44
C ALA A 161 -25.96 -10.32 -1.01
N SER A 162 -27.04 -10.53 -1.77
CA SER A 162 -28.37 -10.00 -1.44
C SER A 162 -29.43 -11.08 -1.30
N SER A 163 -30.35 -10.92 -0.35
CA SER A 163 -31.51 -11.78 -0.22
C SER A 163 -32.43 -11.78 -1.45
N GLY A 164 -32.43 -10.69 -2.22
CA GLY A 164 -33.14 -10.56 -3.50
C GLY A 164 -32.31 -10.93 -4.73
N GLY A 165 -31.07 -11.38 -4.55
CA GLY A 165 -30.08 -11.52 -5.62
C GLY A 165 -30.41 -12.55 -6.67
N GLU A 166 -30.88 -13.74 -6.29
CA GLU A 166 -31.28 -14.80 -7.24
C GLU A 166 -32.48 -14.36 -8.10
N ALA A 167 -33.47 -13.71 -7.50
CA ALA A 167 -34.63 -13.16 -8.22
C ALA A 167 -34.19 -12.05 -9.19
N ALA A 168 -33.25 -11.19 -8.77
CA ALA A 168 -32.67 -10.15 -9.64
C ALA A 168 -31.88 -10.77 -10.78
N ALA A 169 -31.05 -11.78 -10.55
CA ALA A 169 -30.30 -12.49 -11.58
C ALA A 169 -31.27 -13.09 -12.64
N ARG A 170 -32.35 -13.73 -12.20
CA ARG A 170 -33.38 -14.24 -13.09
C ARG A 170 -34.09 -13.14 -13.90
N ALA A 171 -34.35 -12.00 -13.26
CA ALA A 171 -34.96 -10.85 -13.94
C ALA A 171 -34.03 -10.22 -15.01
N ILE A 172 -32.72 -10.20 -14.77
CA ILE A 172 -31.71 -9.63 -15.68
C ILE A 172 -31.43 -10.57 -16.86
N TYR A 173 -31.23 -11.87 -16.56
CA TYR A 173 -30.61 -12.81 -17.49
C TYR A 173 -31.58 -13.90 -18.00
N GLY A 174 -32.76 -14.08 -17.36
CA GLY A 174 -33.62 -15.22 -17.62
C GLY A 174 -32.90 -16.53 -17.29
N ASP A 175 -33.01 -17.47 -18.26
CA ASP A 175 -32.37 -18.81 -18.12
C ASP A 175 -30.90 -18.84 -18.56
N GLN A 176 -30.29 -17.67 -18.87
CA GLN A 176 -28.90 -17.59 -19.31
C GLN A 176 -27.88 -17.56 -18.16
N MET A 177 -28.35 -17.35 -16.92
CA MET A 177 -27.49 -17.27 -15.72
C MET A 177 -27.94 -18.29 -14.68
N GLY A 178 -27.01 -19.18 -14.31
CA GLY A 178 -27.21 -20.09 -13.18
C GLY A 178 -26.95 -19.43 -11.83
N TRP A 179 -27.40 -20.10 -10.77
CA TRP A 179 -27.17 -19.67 -9.41
C TRP A 179 -26.74 -20.86 -8.55
N LEU A 180 -25.59 -20.75 -7.88
CA LEU A 180 -25.17 -21.72 -6.89
C LEU A 180 -25.13 -21.06 -5.51
N PRO A 181 -25.75 -21.70 -4.46
CA PRO A 181 -25.62 -21.26 -3.08
C PRO A 181 -24.16 -21.20 -2.63
N TRP A 182 -23.90 -20.40 -1.60
CA TRP A 182 -22.55 -20.29 -1.03
C TRP A 182 -21.91 -21.67 -0.81
N LYS A 183 -20.70 -21.77 -1.26
CA LYS A 183 -19.79 -22.89 -0.99
C LYS A 183 -18.35 -22.36 -1.00
N ARG A 184 -17.54 -22.83 -0.05
CA ARG A 184 -16.11 -22.50 -0.02
C ARG A 184 -15.47 -22.84 -1.38
N PRO A 185 -14.61 -21.96 -1.95
CA PRO A 185 -13.86 -22.26 -3.16
C PRO A 185 -13.07 -23.57 -3.04
N GLY A 186 -13.02 -24.36 -4.11
CA GLY A 186 -12.27 -25.60 -4.14
C GLY A 186 -12.91 -26.70 -4.98
N PHE A 187 -12.63 -27.94 -4.60
CA PHE A 187 -12.95 -29.13 -5.39
C PHE A 187 -14.47 -29.42 -5.43
N ASP A 188 -15.14 -29.39 -4.27
CA ASP A 188 -16.58 -29.63 -4.18
C ASP A 188 -17.39 -28.61 -4.98
N LEU A 189 -16.99 -27.33 -4.93
CA LEU A 189 -17.62 -26.29 -5.73
C LEU A 189 -17.44 -26.56 -7.23
N GLY A 190 -16.25 -27.03 -7.66
CA GLY A 190 -15.97 -27.40 -9.04
C GLY A 190 -16.87 -28.51 -9.57
N LEU A 191 -17.10 -29.55 -8.77
CA LEU A 191 -18.00 -30.64 -9.14
C LEU A 191 -19.46 -30.18 -9.19
N ARG A 192 -19.93 -29.42 -8.21
CA ARG A 192 -21.31 -28.86 -8.20
C ARG A 192 -21.55 -27.94 -9.38
N LEU A 193 -20.58 -27.13 -9.73
CA LEU A 193 -20.63 -26.23 -10.88
C LEU A 193 -20.77 -27.04 -12.18
N ARG A 194 -19.96 -28.07 -12.39
CA ARG A 194 -20.08 -28.99 -13.52
C ARG A 194 -21.48 -29.58 -13.62
N ASP A 195 -21.98 -30.15 -12.55
CA ASP A 195 -23.27 -30.84 -12.53
C ASP A 195 -24.42 -29.84 -12.79
N HIS A 196 -24.34 -28.65 -12.24
CA HIS A 196 -25.33 -27.59 -12.48
C HIS A 196 -25.34 -27.15 -13.94
N VAL A 197 -24.18 -26.95 -14.56
CA VAL A 197 -24.05 -26.55 -15.97
C VAL A 197 -24.52 -27.66 -16.90
N ALA A 198 -24.20 -28.92 -16.58
CA ALA A 198 -24.67 -30.08 -17.35
C ALA A 198 -26.21 -30.22 -17.32
N ALA A 199 -26.84 -29.91 -16.21
CA ALA A 199 -28.31 -29.92 -16.07
C ALA A 199 -29.03 -28.74 -16.77
N HIS A 200 -28.30 -27.66 -17.10
CA HIS A 200 -28.84 -26.44 -17.68
C HIS A 200 -28.05 -26.01 -18.92
N PRO A 201 -28.22 -26.69 -20.06
CA PRO A 201 -27.48 -26.41 -21.28
C PRO A 201 -27.86 -25.09 -21.89
N GLY A 202 -27.44 -24.05 -21.86
CA GLY A 202 -27.79 -22.72 -22.36
C GLY A 202 -27.36 -21.59 -21.44
N LEU A 203 -26.75 -21.96 -20.30
CA LEU A 203 -26.13 -20.98 -19.42
C LEU A 203 -24.92 -20.33 -20.09
N ARG A 204 -24.78 -19.03 -19.87
CA ARG A 204 -23.61 -18.23 -20.25
C ARG A 204 -22.66 -18.00 -19.07
N GLY A 205 -23.15 -18.23 -17.87
CA GLY A 205 -22.39 -18.10 -16.63
C GLY A 205 -23.21 -18.55 -15.42
N VAL A 206 -22.55 -18.58 -14.27
CA VAL A 206 -23.14 -18.92 -12.98
C VAL A 206 -22.71 -17.92 -11.93
N VAL A 207 -23.66 -17.33 -11.22
CA VAL A 207 -23.40 -16.55 -10.00
C VAL A 207 -23.11 -17.51 -8.86
N LEU A 208 -22.00 -17.31 -8.19
CA LEU A 208 -21.60 -18.01 -6.99
C LEU A 208 -21.97 -17.13 -5.78
N ALA A 209 -23.03 -17.49 -5.04
CA ALA A 209 -23.55 -16.69 -3.93
C ALA A 209 -22.44 -16.40 -2.90
N GLY A 210 -22.33 -15.15 -2.44
CA GLY A 210 -21.30 -14.71 -1.51
C GLY A 210 -19.87 -14.73 -2.07
N HIS A 211 -19.66 -14.89 -3.42
CA HIS A 211 -18.33 -15.05 -3.99
C HIS A 211 -18.12 -14.17 -5.23
N GLY A 212 -18.72 -14.51 -6.36
CA GLY A 212 -18.49 -13.84 -7.62
C GLY A 212 -19.26 -14.49 -8.77
N VAL A 213 -18.66 -14.48 -9.96
CA VAL A 213 -19.24 -15.07 -11.17
C VAL A 213 -18.20 -15.91 -11.91
N ILE A 214 -18.66 -17.00 -12.51
CA ILE A 214 -17.89 -17.78 -13.47
C ILE A 214 -18.64 -17.82 -14.79
N CYS A 215 -17.95 -17.58 -15.90
CA CYS A 215 -18.51 -17.56 -17.25
C CYS A 215 -17.48 -18.11 -18.26
N TRP A 216 -17.92 -18.34 -19.49
CA TRP A 216 -17.14 -19.05 -20.49
C TRP A 216 -17.47 -18.63 -21.91
N GLY A 217 -16.68 -19.12 -22.86
CA GLY A 217 -16.88 -18.97 -24.29
C GLY A 217 -16.11 -20.02 -25.08
N ASP A 218 -16.49 -20.19 -26.35
CA ASP A 218 -15.88 -21.14 -27.24
C ASP A 218 -14.46 -20.69 -27.69
N ASP A 219 -14.24 -19.38 -27.73
CA ASP A 219 -12.94 -18.76 -28.00
C ASP A 219 -12.66 -17.63 -27.00
N ALA A 220 -11.43 -17.10 -27.04
CA ALA A 220 -10.96 -16.10 -26.11
C ALA A 220 -11.77 -14.79 -26.18
N LYS A 221 -12.18 -14.34 -27.39
CA LYS A 221 -12.97 -13.12 -27.58
C LYS A 221 -14.40 -13.33 -27.09
N ALA A 222 -15.02 -14.43 -27.47
CA ALA A 222 -16.38 -14.76 -27.04
C ALA A 222 -16.48 -14.86 -25.51
N CYS A 223 -15.49 -15.47 -24.85
CA CYS A 223 -15.42 -15.52 -23.38
C CYS A 223 -15.31 -14.12 -22.77
N TYR A 224 -14.39 -13.29 -23.28
CA TYR A 224 -14.21 -11.92 -22.82
C TYR A 224 -15.48 -11.07 -22.98
N GLU A 225 -16.06 -11.06 -24.18
CA GLU A 225 -17.27 -10.27 -24.45
C GLU A 225 -18.47 -10.74 -23.62
N ASN A 226 -18.56 -12.06 -23.39
CA ASN A 226 -19.57 -12.62 -22.51
C ASN A 226 -19.42 -12.10 -21.08
N THR A 227 -18.19 -12.09 -20.55
CA THR A 227 -17.89 -11.57 -19.22
C THR A 227 -18.28 -10.09 -19.10
N ILE A 228 -17.92 -9.27 -20.07
CA ILE A 228 -18.25 -7.84 -20.11
C ILE A 228 -19.75 -7.60 -20.18
N ASP A 229 -20.48 -8.30 -21.07
CA ASP A 229 -21.94 -8.18 -21.21
C ASP A 229 -22.68 -8.52 -19.90
N LEU A 230 -22.31 -9.63 -19.28
CA LEU A 230 -22.96 -10.06 -18.04
C LEU A 230 -22.79 -9.03 -16.92
N ILE A 231 -21.59 -8.46 -16.75
CA ILE A 231 -21.32 -7.43 -15.74
C ILE A 231 -22.07 -6.12 -16.07
N ALA A 232 -22.05 -5.69 -17.33
CA ALA A 232 -22.70 -4.45 -17.75
C ALA A 232 -24.22 -4.49 -17.50
N ARG A 233 -24.86 -5.63 -17.77
CA ARG A 233 -26.31 -5.82 -17.51
C ARG A 233 -26.65 -5.77 -16.02
N ALA A 234 -25.81 -6.37 -15.14
CA ALA A 234 -25.97 -6.24 -13.70
C ALA A 234 -25.84 -4.79 -13.23
N ALA A 235 -24.80 -4.08 -13.70
CA ALA A 235 -24.57 -2.68 -13.36
C ALA A 235 -25.75 -1.78 -13.78
N ALA A 236 -26.28 -1.97 -14.99
CA ALA A 236 -27.43 -1.21 -15.48
C ALA A 236 -28.70 -1.47 -14.62
N TYR A 237 -28.94 -2.73 -14.25
CA TYR A 237 -30.08 -3.08 -13.41
C TYR A 237 -29.97 -2.48 -12.01
N LEU A 238 -28.79 -2.57 -11.38
CA LEU A 238 -28.52 -1.96 -10.06
C LEU A 238 -28.70 -0.45 -10.08
N ASN A 239 -28.21 0.23 -11.13
CA ASN A 239 -28.39 1.67 -11.27
C ASN A 239 -29.87 2.06 -11.38
N ALA A 240 -30.68 1.28 -12.09
CA ALA A 240 -32.12 1.51 -12.18
C ALA A 240 -32.81 1.33 -10.80
N ARG A 241 -32.33 0.43 -9.96
CA ARG A 241 -32.84 0.23 -8.59
C ARG A 241 -32.40 1.36 -7.66
N LEU A 242 -31.13 1.75 -7.72
CA LEU A 242 -30.58 2.83 -6.90
C LEU A 242 -31.19 4.20 -7.22
N ALA A 243 -31.71 4.40 -8.42
CA ALA A 243 -32.45 5.61 -8.77
C ALA A 243 -33.82 5.73 -8.06
N GLN A 244 -34.34 4.64 -7.46
CA GLN A 244 -35.67 4.61 -6.84
C GLN A 244 -35.63 4.96 -5.34
N ALA A 245 -34.48 4.81 -4.67
CA ALA A 245 -34.33 5.08 -3.25
C ALA A 245 -32.89 5.47 -2.93
N PRO A 246 -32.66 6.33 -1.93
CA PRO A 246 -31.30 6.71 -1.55
C PRO A 246 -30.54 5.50 -0.97
N ALA A 247 -29.25 5.38 -1.34
CA ALA A 247 -28.39 4.34 -0.81
C ALA A 247 -28.28 4.45 0.73
N PHE A 248 -28.08 3.30 1.38
CA PHE A 248 -27.83 3.19 2.82
C PHE A 248 -28.89 3.87 3.71
N GLY A 249 -30.15 3.95 3.24
CA GLY A 249 -31.27 4.58 3.96
C GLY A 249 -31.25 6.10 3.97
N GLY A 250 -30.41 6.71 3.17
CA GLY A 250 -30.24 8.18 3.06
C GLY A 250 -29.25 8.76 4.07
N GLU A 251 -28.75 9.95 3.76
CA GLU A 251 -27.75 10.65 4.57
C GLU A 251 -28.32 11.10 5.90
N THR A 252 -27.61 10.83 6.99
CA THR A 252 -27.89 11.30 8.37
C THR A 252 -26.72 12.08 8.97
N VAL A 253 -25.50 11.90 8.45
CA VAL A 253 -24.30 12.65 8.83
C VAL A 253 -23.66 13.21 7.56
N ALA A 254 -23.73 14.53 7.41
CA ALA A 254 -23.11 15.21 6.27
C ALA A 254 -21.59 15.16 6.36
N PRO A 255 -20.88 14.98 5.23
CA PRO A 255 -19.42 15.07 5.20
C PRO A 255 -18.93 16.46 5.63
N LEU A 256 -17.86 16.51 6.42
CA LEU A 256 -17.13 17.74 6.70
C LEU A 256 -16.55 18.32 5.39
N ALA A 257 -16.19 19.61 5.40
CA ALA A 257 -15.49 20.22 4.28
C ALA A 257 -14.15 19.46 4.00
N PRO A 258 -13.67 19.41 2.75
CA PRO A 258 -12.44 18.64 2.41
C PRO A 258 -11.22 19.03 3.26
N THR A 259 -11.05 20.33 3.55
CA THR A 259 -9.98 20.84 4.42
C THR A 259 -10.11 20.32 5.85
N ASP A 260 -11.32 20.27 6.38
CA ASP A 260 -11.60 19.84 7.75
C ASP A 260 -11.42 18.32 7.88
N ARG A 261 -11.83 17.55 6.85
CA ARG A 261 -11.55 16.11 6.78
C ARG A 261 -10.05 15.82 6.77
N ALA A 262 -9.29 16.58 5.97
CA ALA A 262 -7.83 16.42 5.89
C ALA A 262 -7.15 16.75 7.23
N GLN A 263 -7.62 17.80 7.94
CA GLN A 263 -7.13 18.17 9.27
C GLN A 263 -7.49 17.11 10.32
N ALA A 264 -8.74 16.65 10.32
CA ALA A 264 -9.19 15.59 11.21
C ALA A 264 -8.39 14.30 11.00
N ALA A 265 -8.13 13.92 9.74
CA ALA A 265 -7.31 12.76 9.41
C ALA A 265 -5.87 12.92 9.92
N ALA A 266 -5.23 14.07 9.68
CA ALA A 266 -3.87 14.35 10.16
C ALA A 266 -3.76 14.29 11.69
N ALA A 267 -4.81 14.70 12.41
CA ALA A 267 -4.85 14.66 13.87
C ALA A 267 -5.15 13.26 14.43
N LEU A 268 -6.06 12.51 13.79
CA LEU A 268 -6.55 11.22 14.28
C LEU A 268 -5.59 10.06 13.97
N MET A 269 -5.02 10.02 12.76
CA MET A 269 -4.20 8.88 12.31
C MET A 269 -3.00 8.57 13.22
N PRO A 270 -2.18 9.55 13.69
CA PRO A 270 -1.08 9.25 14.60
C PRO A 270 -1.53 8.67 15.94
N ARG A 271 -2.72 9.05 16.42
CA ARG A 271 -3.30 8.54 17.66
C ARG A 271 -3.74 7.10 17.50
N LEU A 272 -4.46 6.77 16.42
CA LEU A 272 -4.85 5.39 16.12
C LEU A 272 -3.62 4.51 15.90
N ARG A 273 -2.67 4.97 15.10
CA ARG A 273 -1.44 4.24 14.82
C ARG A 273 -0.66 3.92 16.10
N ALA A 274 -0.53 4.87 17.00
CA ALA A 274 0.16 4.68 18.27
C ALA A 274 -0.51 3.60 19.14
N LEU A 275 -1.84 3.57 19.19
CA LEU A 275 -2.60 2.56 19.93
C LEU A 275 -2.54 1.16 19.29
N MET A 276 -2.24 1.08 17.98
CA MET A 276 -2.12 -0.19 17.23
C MET A 276 -0.68 -0.73 17.15
N ILE A 277 0.29 -0.12 17.83
CA ILE A 277 1.65 -0.64 17.91
C ILE A 277 1.62 -1.93 18.72
N GLY A 278 2.08 -3.01 18.11
CA GLY A 278 2.32 -4.31 18.72
C GLY A 278 3.75 -4.75 18.37
N ASP A 279 3.94 -6.03 18.09
CA ASP A 279 5.25 -6.58 17.67
C ASP A 279 5.77 -5.94 16.35
N ARG A 280 4.88 -5.36 15.56
CA ARG A 280 5.20 -4.72 14.29
C ARG A 280 4.56 -3.35 14.18
N ARG A 281 5.29 -2.42 13.57
CA ARG A 281 4.77 -1.09 13.21
C ARG A 281 3.82 -1.19 12.03
N LYS A 282 2.90 -0.26 11.96
CA LYS A 282 1.94 -0.13 10.86
C LYS A 282 2.11 1.21 10.16
N VAL A 283 1.74 1.22 8.89
CA VAL A 283 1.57 2.43 8.09
C VAL A 283 0.08 2.64 7.87
N GLY A 284 -0.36 3.88 7.92
CA GLY A 284 -1.74 4.26 7.65
C GLY A 284 -2.00 4.70 6.22
N HIS A 285 -3.25 4.61 5.80
CA HIS A 285 -3.76 5.20 4.57
C HIS A 285 -5.14 5.79 4.85
N PHE A 286 -5.36 7.04 4.44
CA PHE A 286 -6.63 7.74 4.56
C PHE A 286 -7.28 7.88 3.19
N SER A 287 -8.59 7.71 3.14
CA SER A 287 -9.42 7.99 1.96
C SER A 287 -10.76 8.57 2.36
N ASP A 288 -11.14 9.62 1.67
CA ASP A 288 -12.43 10.32 1.79
C ASP A 288 -13.16 10.35 0.43
N ASP A 289 -13.02 9.25 -0.33
CA ASP A 289 -13.73 9.07 -1.60
C ASP A 289 -15.26 9.11 -1.41
N ALA A 290 -15.96 9.51 -2.46
CA ALA A 290 -17.40 9.77 -2.42
C ALA A 290 -18.22 8.54 -1.97
N LYS A 291 -17.83 7.31 -2.35
CA LYS A 291 -18.51 6.08 -1.94
C LYS A 291 -18.37 5.83 -0.44
N THR A 292 -17.17 6.04 0.07
CA THR A 292 -16.91 5.96 1.51
C THR A 292 -17.74 6.98 2.29
N LEU A 293 -17.75 8.24 1.85
CA LEU A 293 -18.51 9.30 2.52
C LEU A 293 -20.02 9.06 2.49
N GLU A 294 -20.57 8.57 1.35
CA GLU A 294 -21.97 8.17 1.24
C GLU A 294 -22.31 7.04 2.24
N PHE A 295 -21.42 6.04 2.38
CA PHE A 295 -21.63 4.91 3.28
C PHE A 295 -21.59 5.33 4.75
N VAL A 296 -20.51 6.01 5.17
CA VAL A 296 -20.33 6.37 6.58
C VAL A 296 -21.31 7.46 7.04
N GLY A 297 -21.89 8.24 6.10
CA GLY A 297 -22.95 9.22 6.37
C GLY A 297 -24.37 8.63 6.36
N GLY A 298 -24.55 7.40 5.89
CA GLY A 298 -25.84 6.75 5.72
C GLY A 298 -26.48 6.28 7.03
N ARG A 299 -27.81 6.26 7.08
CA ARG A 299 -28.61 5.78 8.24
C ARG A 299 -28.25 4.35 8.63
N ASP A 300 -28.05 3.49 7.63
CA ASP A 300 -27.81 2.05 7.82
C ASP A 300 -26.35 1.71 8.09
N PHE A 301 -25.45 2.70 8.14
CA PHE A 301 -24.00 2.54 8.27
C PHE A 301 -23.61 1.56 9.38
N ALA A 302 -24.03 1.82 10.62
CA ALA A 302 -23.61 1.00 11.75
C ALA A 302 -24.03 -0.46 11.63
N ARG A 303 -25.26 -0.71 11.15
CA ARG A 303 -25.78 -2.05 10.92
C ARG A 303 -25.00 -2.80 9.83
N LEU A 304 -24.76 -2.14 8.70
CA LEU A 304 -24.07 -2.76 7.57
C LEU A 304 -22.59 -3.00 7.86
N ALA A 305 -21.92 -2.06 8.53
CA ALA A 305 -20.54 -2.23 8.96
C ALA A 305 -20.36 -3.43 9.91
N ALA A 306 -21.33 -3.66 10.80
CA ALA A 306 -21.31 -4.79 11.75
C ALA A 306 -21.49 -6.15 11.06
N ILE A 307 -22.18 -6.23 9.90
CA ILE A 307 -22.32 -7.47 9.12
C ILE A 307 -20.96 -7.88 8.51
N GLY A 308 -20.10 -6.91 8.21
CA GLY A 308 -18.79 -7.17 7.64
C GLY A 308 -18.82 -7.36 6.13
N THR A 309 -17.80 -8.05 5.59
CA THR A 309 -17.62 -8.28 4.16
C THR A 309 -18.24 -9.60 3.71
N SER A 310 -18.57 -9.71 2.42
CA SER A 310 -19.27 -10.86 1.85
C SER A 310 -18.47 -11.66 0.83
N CYS A 311 -17.27 -11.19 0.44
CA CYS A 311 -16.45 -11.83 -0.58
C CYS A 311 -15.17 -12.40 0.03
N PRO A 312 -14.75 -13.63 -0.33
CA PRO A 312 -13.53 -14.28 0.19
C PRO A 312 -12.28 -13.42 0.11
N ASP A 313 -12.06 -12.74 -1.00
CA ASP A 313 -10.88 -11.86 -1.20
C ASP A 313 -10.77 -10.74 -0.14
N HIS A 314 -11.89 -10.33 0.44
CA HIS A 314 -11.92 -9.24 1.40
C HIS A 314 -11.38 -9.66 2.77
N PHE A 315 -11.74 -10.84 3.28
CA PHE A 315 -11.39 -11.28 4.65
C PHE A 315 -9.89 -11.23 4.94
N LEU A 316 -9.07 -11.64 3.99
CA LEU A 316 -7.61 -11.63 4.14
C LEU A 316 -7.02 -10.22 4.20
N ARG A 317 -7.73 -9.23 3.63
CA ARG A 317 -7.26 -7.84 3.49
C ARG A 317 -7.87 -6.90 4.51
N THR A 318 -9.17 -7.08 4.85
CA THR A 318 -9.94 -6.14 5.68
C THR A 318 -10.33 -6.70 7.03
N LYS A 319 -10.14 -7.99 7.27
CA LYS A 319 -10.76 -8.80 8.33
C LYS A 319 -12.29 -8.87 8.15
N ILE A 320 -12.96 -9.59 9.07
CA ILE A 320 -14.40 -9.84 8.99
C ILE A 320 -15.22 -8.54 9.04
N ALA A 321 -14.85 -7.58 9.89
CA ALA A 321 -15.57 -6.32 10.04
C ALA A 321 -14.63 -5.15 10.32
N PRO A 322 -14.98 -3.91 9.93
CA PRO A 322 -14.26 -2.70 10.28
C PRO A 322 -14.54 -2.26 11.71
N MET A 323 -13.70 -1.38 12.24
CA MET A 323 -13.99 -0.62 13.45
C MET A 323 -14.70 0.68 13.07
N ALA A 324 -15.85 0.98 13.67
CA ALA A 324 -16.56 2.24 13.51
C ALA A 324 -16.31 3.13 14.74
N LEU A 325 -16.02 4.43 14.52
CA LEU A 325 -15.81 5.40 15.57
C LEU A 325 -16.92 6.47 15.59
N ASP A 326 -17.26 6.93 16.80
CA ASP A 326 -18.15 8.06 17.00
C ASP A 326 -17.42 9.38 16.67
N PRO A 327 -17.86 10.14 15.64
CA PRO A 327 -17.23 11.40 15.27
C PRO A 327 -17.26 12.46 16.38
N GLY A 328 -18.20 12.39 17.31
CA GLY A 328 -18.29 13.31 18.46
C GLY A 328 -17.24 13.07 19.54
N ARG A 329 -16.58 11.90 19.54
CA ARG A 329 -15.64 11.51 20.59
C ARG A 329 -14.18 11.35 20.12
N LEU A 330 -13.85 11.81 18.92
CA LEU A 330 -12.50 11.62 18.34
C LEU A 330 -11.38 12.33 19.12
N ASN A 331 -11.69 13.35 19.91
CA ASN A 331 -10.72 14.05 20.74
C ASN A 331 -10.48 13.39 22.12
N ASP A 332 -11.24 12.37 22.45
CA ASP A 332 -11.16 11.61 23.71
C ASP A 332 -10.18 10.43 23.55
N ASP A 333 -8.96 10.52 24.11
CA ASP A 333 -7.96 9.46 24.05
C ASP A 333 -8.39 8.18 24.81
N ALA A 334 -9.19 8.34 25.88
CA ALA A 334 -9.71 7.19 26.62
C ALA A 334 -10.71 6.41 25.76
N TYR A 335 -11.59 7.11 25.06
CA TYR A 335 -12.52 6.50 24.10
C TYR A 335 -11.80 5.75 22.98
N LEU A 336 -10.78 6.34 22.37
CA LEU A 336 -10.03 5.66 21.31
C LEU A 336 -9.34 4.39 21.82
N THR A 337 -8.81 4.44 23.05
CA THR A 337 -8.19 3.27 23.71
C THR A 337 -9.21 2.18 23.95
N GLU A 338 -10.37 2.53 24.51
CA GLU A 338 -11.47 1.61 24.77
C GLU A 338 -12.02 0.98 23.47
N ALA A 339 -12.22 1.80 22.42
CA ALA A 339 -12.73 1.33 21.13
C ALA A 339 -11.79 0.29 20.49
N ILE A 340 -10.47 0.53 20.54
CA ILE A 340 -9.47 -0.42 20.01
C ILE A 340 -9.42 -1.69 20.88
N ALA A 341 -9.47 -1.55 22.20
CA ALA A 341 -9.50 -2.70 23.10
C ALA A 341 -10.74 -3.56 22.85
N GLY A 342 -11.92 -2.97 22.78
CA GLY A 342 -13.18 -3.68 22.49
C GLY A 342 -13.17 -4.36 21.11
N TYR A 343 -12.56 -3.73 20.08
CA TYR A 343 -12.38 -4.38 18.78
C TYR A 343 -11.49 -5.64 18.89
N ARG A 344 -10.37 -5.53 19.61
CA ARG A 344 -9.45 -6.66 19.83
C ARG A 344 -10.14 -7.82 20.58
N GLU A 345 -10.90 -7.52 21.61
CA GLU A 345 -11.68 -8.51 22.37
C GLU A 345 -12.71 -9.19 21.48
N GLY A 346 -13.45 -8.41 20.66
CA GLY A 346 -14.43 -8.95 19.72
C GLY A 346 -13.79 -9.87 18.68
N TYR A 347 -12.62 -9.49 18.15
CA TYR A 347 -11.88 -10.31 17.19
C TYR A 347 -11.30 -11.59 17.84
N ALA A 348 -10.79 -11.49 19.05
CA ALA A 348 -10.34 -12.67 19.82
C ALA A 348 -11.49 -13.64 20.09
N ALA A 349 -12.65 -13.13 20.49
CA ALA A 349 -13.84 -13.95 20.71
C ALA A 349 -14.35 -14.60 19.41
N TYR A 350 -14.25 -13.90 18.25
CA TYR A 350 -14.53 -14.50 16.95
C TYR A 350 -13.58 -15.66 16.64
N TYR A 351 -12.28 -15.47 16.87
CA TYR A 351 -11.28 -16.52 16.70
C TYR A 351 -11.58 -17.73 17.62
N GLU A 352 -11.76 -17.50 18.91
CA GLU A 352 -11.99 -18.56 19.90
C GLU A 352 -13.26 -19.39 19.65
N ARG A 353 -14.32 -18.75 19.11
CA ARG A 353 -15.56 -19.48 18.78
C ARG A 353 -15.41 -20.43 17.59
N ASN A 354 -14.48 -20.16 16.68
CA ASN A 354 -14.39 -20.86 15.40
C ASN A 354 -13.13 -21.73 15.28
N ALA A 355 -12.07 -21.43 16.03
CA ALA A 355 -10.79 -22.15 15.93
C ALA A 355 -10.89 -23.57 16.52
N GLY A 356 -10.33 -24.53 15.81
CA GLY A 356 -10.19 -25.93 16.20
C GLY A 356 -8.74 -26.38 16.29
N PRO A 357 -8.52 -27.64 16.70
CA PRO A 357 -7.17 -28.21 16.74
C PRO A 357 -6.53 -28.22 15.34
N GLY A 358 -5.36 -27.61 15.21
CA GLY A 358 -4.60 -27.56 13.96
C GLY A 358 -4.78 -26.30 13.14
N ASP A 359 -5.70 -25.41 13.49
CA ASP A 359 -5.84 -24.11 12.83
C ASP A 359 -4.65 -23.20 13.12
N PRO A 360 -4.33 -22.27 12.20
CA PRO A 360 -3.29 -21.28 12.42
C PRO A 360 -3.55 -20.43 13.67
N ALA A 361 -2.48 -19.97 14.32
CA ALA A 361 -2.59 -19.08 15.48
C ALA A 361 -3.32 -17.78 15.11
N MET A 362 -3.99 -17.18 16.09
CA MET A 362 -4.69 -15.90 15.92
C MET A 362 -3.75 -14.84 15.36
N ARG A 363 -4.20 -14.18 14.31
CA ARG A 363 -3.51 -13.04 13.71
C ARG A 363 -3.58 -11.79 14.60
N ASP A 364 -2.79 -10.77 14.26
CA ASP A 364 -2.86 -9.46 14.91
C ASP A 364 -4.33 -8.99 15.07
N ALA A 365 -4.78 -8.79 16.30
CA ALA A 365 -6.16 -8.45 16.61
C ALA A 365 -6.53 -6.98 16.30
N ASN A 366 -5.57 -6.13 15.93
CA ASN A 366 -5.84 -4.73 15.61
C ASN A 366 -6.77 -4.57 14.40
N PRO A 367 -7.61 -3.53 14.35
CA PRO A 367 -8.41 -3.24 13.17
C PRO A 367 -7.53 -2.90 11.97
N VAL A 368 -7.90 -3.41 10.80
CA VAL A 368 -7.30 -3.03 9.51
C VAL A 368 -8.03 -1.82 8.95
N VAL A 369 -9.36 -1.78 9.07
CA VAL A 369 -10.22 -0.72 8.56
C VAL A 369 -10.90 0.00 9.71
N VAL A 370 -10.80 1.33 9.72
CA VAL A 370 -11.49 2.20 10.67
C VAL A 370 -12.34 3.20 9.89
N LEU A 371 -13.61 3.31 10.25
CA LEU A 371 -14.61 4.16 9.59
C LEU A 371 -15.06 5.27 10.52
N VAL A 372 -15.14 6.48 10.00
CA VAL A 372 -15.57 7.64 10.78
C VAL A 372 -16.63 8.45 9.99
N PRO A 373 -17.88 8.50 10.48
CA PRO A 373 -18.92 9.31 9.86
C PRO A 373 -18.50 10.76 9.63
N GLY A 374 -18.79 11.28 8.45
CA GLY A 374 -18.46 12.64 8.03
C GLY A 374 -16.98 12.89 7.68
N ILE A 375 -16.06 11.93 7.94
CA ILE A 375 -14.62 12.08 7.69
C ILE A 375 -14.13 11.14 6.61
N GLY A 376 -14.37 9.83 6.76
CA GLY A 376 -13.90 8.86 5.77
C GLY A 376 -13.42 7.54 6.36
N ARG A 377 -12.47 6.91 5.68
CA ARG A 377 -11.92 5.59 5.96
C ARG A 377 -10.41 5.67 6.20
N PHE A 378 -9.97 4.98 7.23
CA PHE A 378 -8.56 4.80 7.58
C PHE A 378 -8.23 3.33 7.51
N THR A 379 -7.09 2.98 6.92
CA THR A 379 -6.61 1.61 6.88
C THR A 379 -5.17 1.52 7.35
N PHE A 380 -4.83 0.42 8.02
CA PHE A 380 -3.53 0.22 8.64
C PHE A 380 -2.97 -1.16 8.29
N ALA A 381 -1.72 -1.20 7.80
CA ALA A 381 -1.03 -2.45 7.46
C ALA A 381 0.49 -2.33 7.69
N ALA A 382 1.22 -3.42 7.40
CA ALA A 382 2.67 -3.48 7.57
C ALA A 382 3.44 -2.56 6.60
N ASP A 383 2.83 -2.20 5.47
CA ASP A 383 3.36 -1.29 4.46
C ASP A 383 2.25 -0.48 3.78
N LYS A 384 2.64 0.58 3.06
CA LYS A 384 1.69 1.52 2.45
C LYS A 384 0.85 0.91 1.34
N THR A 385 1.44 0.03 0.53
CA THR A 385 0.71 -0.64 -0.56
C THR A 385 -0.39 -1.53 0.02
N THR A 386 -0.06 -2.33 1.02
CA THR A 386 -1.05 -3.19 1.70
C THR A 386 -2.14 -2.36 2.39
N ALA A 387 -1.79 -1.23 3.03
CA ALA A 387 -2.77 -0.34 3.65
C ALA A 387 -3.73 0.28 2.62
N ARG A 388 -3.21 0.73 1.46
CA ARG A 388 -4.02 1.27 0.36
C ARG A 388 -4.93 0.19 -0.22
N LEU A 389 -4.38 -0.98 -0.53
CA LEU A 389 -5.15 -2.11 -1.08
C LEU A 389 -6.27 -2.56 -0.13
N ALA A 390 -6.01 -2.64 1.18
CA ALA A 390 -7.07 -2.91 2.16
C ALA A 390 -8.20 -1.87 2.08
N GLY A 391 -7.84 -0.60 1.88
CA GLY A 391 -8.80 0.47 1.62
C GLY A 391 -9.62 0.23 0.35
N GLU A 392 -8.99 -0.13 -0.76
CA GLU A 392 -9.67 -0.43 -2.03
C GLU A 392 -10.62 -1.62 -1.90
N PHE A 393 -10.19 -2.71 -1.26
CA PHE A 393 -11.08 -3.84 -0.99
C PHE A 393 -12.29 -3.46 -0.14
N TYR A 394 -12.10 -2.57 0.84
CA TYR A 394 -13.23 -2.11 1.63
C TYR A 394 -14.14 -1.15 0.84
N ALA A 395 -13.62 -0.35 -0.11
CA ALA A 395 -14.43 0.43 -1.05
C ALA A 395 -15.28 -0.48 -1.95
N ASN A 396 -14.72 -1.62 -2.39
CA ASN A 396 -15.48 -2.64 -3.12
C ASN A 396 -16.58 -3.25 -2.24
N ALA A 397 -16.29 -3.56 -0.98
CA ALA A 397 -17.31 -4.05 -0.03
C ALA A 397 -18.43 -3.02 0.18
N ILE A 398 -18.10 -1.73 0.30
CA ILE A 398 -19.10 -0.64 0.35
C ILE A 398 -19.97 -0.64 -0.92
N ASN A 399 -19.36 -0.76 -2.08
CA ASN A 399 -20.10 -0.78 -3.35
C ASN A 399 -21.00 -2.01 -3.46
N VAL A 400 -20.55 -3.17 -3.00
CA VAL A 400 -21.34 -4.39 -2.88
C VAL A 400 -22.55 -4.19 -1.95
N MET A 401 -22.33 -3.66 -0.74
CA MET A 401 -23.42 -3.34 0.20
C MET A 401 -24.46 -2.40 -0.40
N ARG A 402 -23.99 -1.40 -1.15
CA ARG A 402 -24.82 -0.40 -1.83
C ARG A 402 -25.76 -1.05 -2.86
N GLY A 403 -25.23 -1.95 -3.69
CA GLY A 403 -26.03 -2.67 -4.66
C GLY A 403 -26.94 -3.73 -4.03
N ALA A 404 -26.43 -4.46 -3.06
CA ALA A 404 -27.18 -5.51 -2.38
C ALA A 404 -28.40 -4.96 -1.61
N THR A 405 -28.24 -3.83 -0.92
CA THR A 405 -29.36 -3.18 -0.17
C THR A 405 -30.41 -2.58 -1.09
N ALA A 406 -30.10 -2.30 -2.36
CA ALA A 406 -31.08 -1.88 -3.36
C ALA A 406 -31.96 -3.05 -3.88
N LEU A 407 -31.56 -4.30 -3.60
CA LEU A 407 -32.29 -5.51 -4.03
C LEU A 407 -33.02 -6.21 -2.89
N GLY A 408 -32.56 -6.03 -1.67
CA GLY A 408 -33.06 -6.69 -0.47
C GLY A 408 -32.10 -6.50 0.70
N ASP A 409 -32.07 -7.46 1.65
CA ASP A 409 -31.11 -7.43 2.73
C ASP A 409 -29.70 -7.81 2.24
N TYR A 410 -28.70 -7.06 2.69
CA TYR A 410 -27.31 -7.44 2.51
C TYR A 410 -26.97 -8.64 3.39
N LEU A 411 -26.33 -9.64 2.79
CA LEU A 411 -25.95 -10.89 3.44
C LEU A 411 -24.42 -10.97 3.53
N GLY A 412 -23.89 -11.01 4.75
CA GLY A 412 -22.50 -11.41 5.03
C GLY A 412 -22.38 -12.93 5.05
N LEU A 413 -21.15 -13.44 5.07
CA LEU A 413 -20.91 -14.85 5.35
C LEU A 413 -21.09 -15.14 6.85
N ALA A 414 -21.51 -16.38 7.18
CA ALA A 414 -21.52 -16.84 8.57
C ALA A 414 -20.10 -16.81 9.15
N ASP A 415 -19.98 -16.53 10.45
CA ASP A 415 -18.69 -16.44 11.16
C ASP A 415 -17.79 -17.64 10.90
N SER A 416 -18.33 -18.86 10.91
CA SER A 416 -17.55 -20.08 10.64
C SER A 416 -17.04 -20.18 9.21
N GLU A 417 -17.81 -19.71 8.22
CA GLU A 417 -17.39 -19.70 6.82
C GLU A 417 -16.33 -18.63 6.56
N ALA A 418 -16.52 -17.45 7.16
CA ALA A 418 -15.54 -16.36 7.11
C ALA A 418 -14.22 -16.81 7.77
N PHE A 419 -14.28 -17.45 8.92
CA PHE A 419 -13.12 -18.00 9.62
C PHE A 419 -12.38 -19.05 8.78
N ALA A 420 -13.12 -19.98 8.18
CA ALA A 420 -12.55 -21.03 7.32
C ALA A 420 -11.78 -20.48 6.10
N ILE A 421 -12.06 -19.24 5.67
CA ILE A 421 -11.32 -18.53 4.63
C ILE A 421 -10.16 -17.75 5.24
N GLU A 422 -10.42 -16.95 6.26
CA GLU A 422 -9.41 -16.07 6.89
C GLU A 422 -8.23 -16.86 7.46
N TYR A 423 -8.52 -18.02 8.10
CA TYR A 423 -7.53 -18.88 8.74
C TYR A 423 -7.21 -20.15 7.95
N TRP A 424 -7.48 -20.13 6.65
CA TRP A 424 -7.20 -21.28 5.81
C TRP A 424 -5.70 -21.60 5.78
N ALA A 425 -5.35 -22.85 6.05
CA ALA A 425 -3.96 -23.31 6.12
C ALA A 425 -3.16 -23.02 4.83
N LEU A 426 -3.83 -23.04 3.66
CA LEU A 426 -3.20 -22.71 2.37
C LEU A 426 -2.87 -21.22 2.25
N GLU A 427 -3.70 -20.34 2.76
CA GLU A 427 -3.40 -18.90 2.80
C GLU A 427 -2.28 -18.61 3.82
N GLU A 428 -2.27 -19.31 4.95
CA GLU A 428 -1.19 -19.22 5.93
C GLU A 428 0.16 -19.67 5.32
N ALA A 429 0.17 -20.76 4.56
CA ALA A 429 1.36 -21.22 3.86
C ALA A 429 1.91 -20.20 2.83
N LYS A 430 1.03 -19.40 2.21
CA LYS A 430 1.45 -18.27 1.35
C LYS A 430 2.10 -17.17 2.18
N LEU A 431 1.51 -16.79 3.31
CA LEU A 431 2.05 -15.77 4.21
C LEU A 431 3.42 -16.14 4.75
N GLN A 432 3.63 -17.41 5.11
CA GLN A 432 4.93 -17.91 5.60
C GLN A 432 6.04 -17.91 4.54
N ARG A 433 5.67 -17.98 3.26
CA ARG A 433 6.63 -17.89 2.13
C ARG A 433 7.00 -16.45 1.76
N MET A 434 6.32 -15.46 2.30
CA MET A 434 6.65 -14.07 2.02
C MET A 434 8.07 -13.72 2.53
N PRO A 435 8.81 -12.86 1.82
CA PRO A 435 10.11 -12.38 2.28
C PRO A 435 10.00 -11.77 3.68
N ARG A 436 11.04 -11.93 4.48
CA ARG A 436 11.10 -11.24 5.78
C ARG A 436 10.98 -9.73 5.59
N PRO A 437 10.25 -9.03 6.47
CA PRO A 437 10.17 -7.58 6.41
C PRO A 437 11.57 -6.95 6.44
N LYS A 438 11.74 -5.90 5.63
CA LYS A 438 12.98 -5.11 5.64
C LYS A 438 13.14 -4.37 6.98
N PRO A 439 14.37 -3.94 7.34
CA PRO A 439 14.65 -3.32 8.66
C PRO A 439 13.78 -2.10 9.00
N LEU A 440 13.38 -1.31 8.02
CA LEU A 440 12.56 -0.13 8.21
C LEU A 440 11.09 -0.32 7.75
N ALA A 441 10.65 -1.56 7.51
CA ALA A 441 9.26 -1.83 7.16
C ALA A 441 8.31 -1.28 8.24
N GLY A 442 7.25 -0.60 7.81
CA GLY A 442 6.28 0.03 8.70
C GLY A 442 6.74 1.35 9.33
N ARG A 443 7.95 1.84 9.04
CA ARG A 443 8.44 3.14 9.50
C ARG A 443 8.17 4.24 8.49
N VAL A 444 7.94 5.45 9.01
CA VAL A 444 7.67 6.67 8.24
C VAL A 444 8.78 7.68 8.49
N ALA A 445 9.40 8.13 7.41
CA ALA A 445 10.47 9.13 7.45
C ALA A 445 10.04 10.45 6.78
N LEU A 446 10.53 11.57 7.31
CA LEU A 446 10.50 12.88 6.67
C LEU A 446 11.94 13.34 6.49
N VAL A 447 12.31 13.74 5.27
CA VAL A 447 13.64 14.23 4.91
C VAL A 447 13.52 15.65 4.39
N THR A 448 14.18 16.61 5.05
CA THR A 448 14.23 18.01 4.59
C THR A 448 15.37 18.24 3.62
N GLY A 449 15.16 19.07 2.59
CA GLY A 449 16.15 19.23 1.52
C GLY A 449 16.36 17.95 0.72
N ALA A 450 15.30 17.22 0.46
CA ALA A 450 15.31 15.89 -0.15
C ALA A 450 15.52 15.89 -1.66
N ALA A 451 15.43 17.05 -2.31
CA ALA A 451 15.69 17.20 -3.75
C ALA A 451 17.16 17.32 -4.11
N GLY A 452 18.05 17.40 -3.13
CA GLY A 452 19.50 17.60 -3.33
C GLY A 452 20.34 16.44 -2.79
N GLY A 453 21.49 16.22 -3.38
CA GLY A 453 22.59 15.33 -3.05
C GLY A 453 22.38 14.38 -1.87
N ILE A 454 22.77 14.81 -0.68
CA ILE A 454 22.67 13.99 0.55
C ILE A 454 21.22 13.61 0.85
N GLY A 455 20.29 14.57 0.77
CA GLY A 455 18.88 14.31 1.08
C GLY A 455 18.24 13.26 0.16
N ALA A 456 18.52 13.32 -1.14
CA ALA A 456 18.02 12.34 -2.11
C ALA A 456 18.63 10.95 -1.89
N ALA A 457 19.94 10.86 -1.61
CA ALA A 457 20.60 9.60 -1.30
C ALA A 457 20.07 8.97 -0.01
N VAL A 458 19.84 9.78 1.05
CA VAL A 458 19.22 9.34 2.29
C VAL A 458 17.81 8.82 2.03
N ALA A 459 16.97 9.57 1.29
CA ALA A 459 15.62 9.14 0.98
C ALA A 459 15.61 7.80 0.22
N ALA A 460 16.45 7.66 -0.81
CA ALA A 460 16.60 6.41 -1.57
C ALA A 460 17.02 5.25 -0.66
N ARG A 461 17.98 5.49 0.24
CA ARG A 461 18.48 4.46 1.14
C ARG A 461 17.43 4.02 2.17
N LEU A 462 16.64 4.93 2.71
CA LEU A 462 15.54 4.60 3.63
C LEU A 462 14.42 3.83 2.92
N LEU A 463 14.06 4.23 1.70
CA LEU A 463 13.09 3.51 0.85
C LEU A 463 13.56 2.09 0.53
N SER A 464 14.84 1.91 0.20
CA SER A 464 15.40 0.58 -0.08
C SER A 464 15.30 -0.38 1.10
N GLU A 465 15.25 0.14 2.34
CA GLU A 465 15.04 -0.63 3.57
C GLU A 465 13.57 -0.73 4.01
N GLY A 466 12.65 -0.25 3.17
CA GLY A 466 11.20 -0.45 3.35
C GLY A 466 10.48 0.66 4.12
N ALA A 467 11.13 1.80 4.37
CA ALA A 467 10.44 2.96 4.95
C ALA A 467 9.50 3.62 3.93
N CYS A 468 8.45 4.28 4.41
CA CYS A 468 7.75 5.32 3.65
C CYS A 468 8.45 6.65 3.86
N VAL A 469 8.60 7.45 2.80
CA VAL A 469 9.35 8.71 2.88
C VAL A 469 8.52 9.88 2.35
N MET A 470 8.39 10.91 3.19
CA MET A 470 7.95 12.25 2.79
C MET A 470 9.18 13.06 2.42
N LEU A 471 9.29 13.41 1.15
CA LEU A 471 10.31 14.30 0.62
C LEU A 471 9.87 15.74 0.84
N THR A 472 10.74 16.60 1.39
CA THR A 472 10.44 18.04 1.46
C THR A 472 11.60 18.86 0.94
N ASP A 473 11.29 19.87 0.15
CA ASP A 473 12.23 20.86 -0.37
C ASP A 473 11.48 22.17 -0.65
N ARG A 474 12.21 23.29 -0.74
CA ARG A 474 11.64 24.60 -1.11
C ARG A 474 11.50 24.78 -2.61
N ASP A 475 12.23 24.03 -3.41
CA ASP A 475 12.22 24.08 -4.87
C ASP A 475 11.26 23.01 -5.41
N ALA A 476 10.13 23.47 -5.95
CA ALA A 476 9.04 22.60 -6.40
C ALA A 476 9.43 21.71 -7.60
N GLU A 477 10.22 22.23 -8.54
CA GLU A 477 10.62 21.50 -9.76
C GLU A 477 11.58 20.35 -9.43
N THR A 478 12.65 20.67 -8.68
CA THR A 478 13.62 19.64 -8.28
C THR A 478 13.05 18.63 -7.30
N LEU A 479 12.08 19.03 -6.45
CA LEU A 479 11.37 18.14 -5.55
C LEU A 479 10.51 17.15 -6.34
N GLU A 480 9.80 17.60 -7.36
CA GLU A 480 8.97 16.75 -8.21
C GLU A 480 9.83 15.78 -9.05
N ASP A 481 11.00 16.22 -9.52
CA ASP A 481 11.97 15.36 -10.21
C ASP A 481 12.49 14.25 -9.27
N ALA A 482 12.88 14.60 -8.06
CA ALA A 482 13.30 13.64 -7.05
C ALA A 482 12.16 12.63 -6.72
N ARG A 483 10.93 13.12 -6.57
CA ARG A 483 9.75 12.27 -6.33
C ARG A 483 9.53 11.29 -7.49
N ARG A 484 9.58 11.76 -8.75
CA ARG A 484 9.40 10.92 -9.95
C ARG A 484 10.48 9.83 -10.03
N ASN A 485 11.74 10.20 -9.83
CA ASN A 485 12.86 9.28 -9.87
C ASN A 485 12.71 8.18 -8.80
N LEU A 486 12.41 8.55 -7.55
CA LEU A 486 12.24 7.59 -6.47
C LEU A 486 10.97 6.74 -6.65
N THR A 487 9.91 7.32 -7.18
CA THR A 487 8.69 6.56 -7.53
C THR A 487 8.97 5.52 -8.62
N GLY A 488 9.82 5.85 -9.61
CA GLY A 488 10.24 4.90 -10.64
C GLY A 488 11.01 3.69 -10.09
N LEU A 489 11.77 3.89 -9.00
CA LEU A 489 12.59 2.84 -8.37
C LEU A 489 11.83 2.02 -7.32
N PHE A 490 10.95 2.65 -6.54
CA PHE A 490 10.35 2.05 -5.33
C PHE A 490 8.83 1.94 -5.39
N GLY A 491 8.20 2.38 -6.46
CA GLY A 491 6.75 2.49 -6.58
C GLY A 491 6.21 3.80 -5.99
N ALA A 492 4.95 4.09 -6.30
CA ALA A 492 4.31 5.34 -5.89
C ALA A 492 3.88 5.37 -4.42
N ASP A 493 3.54 4.21 -3.85
CA ASP A 493 2.94 4.14 -2.52
C ASP A 493 3.85 4.66 -1.39
N PRO A 494 5.12 4.25 -1.28
CA PRO A 494 5.98 4.67 -0.18
C PRO A 494 6.60 6.07 -0.36
N VAL A 495 6.38 6.76 -1.50
CA VAL A 495 7.00 8.04 -1.82
C VAL A 495 5.95 9.14 -1.91
N ARG A 496 6.09 10.18 -1.09
CA ARG A 496 5.29 11.41 -1.16
C ARG A 496 6.20 12.62 -1.12
N ALA A 497 5.70 13.76 -1.57
CA ALA A 497 6.41 15.02 -1.53
C ALA A 497 5.52 16.14 -1.01
N SER A 498 6.10 17.08 -0.28
CA SER A 498 5.45 18.30 0.21
C SER A 498 6.41 19.47 0.06
N LEU A 499 5.98 20.51 -0.63
CA LEU A 499 6.75 21.75 -0.74
C LEU A 499 6.93 22.35 0.67
N CYS A 500 8.17 22.68 1.03
CA CYS A 500 8.46 23.19 2.37
C CYS A 500 9.75 24.00 2.38
N ASP A 501 9.64 25.30 2.64
CA ASP A 501 10.76 26.10 3.12
C ASP A 501 10.85 25.91 4.64
N VAL A 502 11.99 25.38 5.11
CA VAL A 502 12.20 25.08 6.54
C VAL A 502 12.24 26.33 7.43
N THR A 503 12.36 27.54 6.83
CA THR A 503 12.31 28.82 7.52
C THR A 503 10.88 29.35 7.68
N ASP A 504 9.89 28.72 7.06
CA ASP A 504 8.48 29.07 7.16
C ASP A 504 7.77 28.07 8.09
N GLU A 505 7.42 28.53 9.27
CA GLU A 505 6.75 27.72 10.30
C GLU A 505 5.43 27.10 9.81
N ALA A 506 4.66 27.81 8.98
CA ALA A 506 3.37 27.32 8.49
C ALA A 506 3.59 26.17 7.47
N GLN A 507 4.59 26.29 6.59
CA GLN A 507 4.93 25.23 5.64
C GLN A 507 5.50 24.01 6.36
N VAL A 508 6.33 24.19 7.39
CA VAL A 508 6.83 23.08 8.22
C VAL A 508 5.65 22.33 8.85
N LYS A 509 4.74 23.03 9.53
CA LYS A 509 3.52 22.42 10.10
C LYS A 509 2.69 21.66 9.05
N ALA A 510 2.50 22.25 7.87
CA ALA A 510 1.76 21.63 6.78
C ALA A 510 2.42 20.33 6.26
N ALA A 511 3.75 20.31 6.14
CA ALA A 511 4.48 19.12 5.72
C ALA A 511 4.37 17.96 6.73
N PHE A 512 4.42 18.26 8.04
CA PHE A 512 4.24 17.25 9.08
C PHE A 512 2.78 16.75 9.15
N ALA A 513 1.80 17.63 9.00
CA ALA A 513 0.39 17.26 8.90
C ALA A 513 0.12 16.38 7.67
N ALA A 514 0.72 16.72 6.52
CA ALA A 514 0.64 15.90 5.31
C ALA A 514 1.27 14.51 5.54
N THR A 515 2.42 14.43 6.21
CA THR A 515 3.09 13.17 6.55
C THR A 515 2.19 12.29 7.43
N ALA A 516 1.59 12.89 8.46
CA ALA A 516 0.67 12.21 9.36
C ALA A 516 -0.57 11.69 8.61
N ARG A 517 -1.16 12.50 7.72
CA ARG A 517 -2.33 12.11 6.91
C ARG A 517 -1.97 11.02 5.89
N GLU A 518 -0.83 11.12 5.22
CA GLU A 518 -0.46 10.19 4.16
C GLU A 518 -0.01 8.83 4.69
N PHE A 519 0.69 8.79 5.83
CA PHE A 519 1.35 7.58 6.33
C PHE A 519 0.94 7.17 7.75
N GLY A 520 0.21 8.01 8.46
CA GLY A 520 -0.29 7.70 9.79
C GLY A 520 0.58 8.17 10.95
N GLY A 521 1.69 8.88 10.71
CA GLY A 521 2.58 9.36 11.76
C GLY A 521 4.00 9.59 11.27
N LEU A 522 4.96 9.65 12.21
CA LEU A 522 6.36 9.87 11.90
C LEU A 522 7.26 9.05 12.85
N ASP A 523 8.22 8.31 12.31
CA ASP A 523 9.20 7.53 13.07
C ASP A 523 10.62 8.09 12.93
N ILE A 524 10.91 8.73 11.79
CA ILE A 524 12.27 9.19 11.42
C ILE A 524 12.17 10.62 10.89
N LEU A 525 12.96 11.52 11.48
CA LEU A 525 13.21 12.85 10.93
C LEU A 525 14.69 12.94 10.52
N VAL A 526 14.95 13.31 9.26
CA VAL A 526 16.28 13.69 8.80
C VAL A 526 16.28 15.17 8.48
N ALA A 527 16.81 15.98 9.40
CA ALA A 527 16.99 17.41 9.21
C ALA A 527 18.25 17.64 8.39
N ASN A 528 18.07 17.76 7.07
CA ASN A 528 19.16 17.84 6.09
C ASN A 528 19.17 19.16 5.31
N ALA A 529 18.04 19.86 5.19
CA ALA A 529 17.98 21.14 4.49
C ALA A 529 19.12 22.06 4.92
N GLY A 530 19.87 22.59 3.96
CA GLY A 530 21.04 23.36 4.30
C GLY A 530 21.58 24.21 3.17
N LEU A 531 22.48 25.08 3.54
CA LEU A 531 23.29 25.93 2.64
C LEU A 531 24.70 26.03 3.21
N ALA A 532 25.63 26.53 2.41
CA ALA A 532 26.95 26.95 2.87
C ALA A 532 27.25 28.36 2.35
N SER A 533 28.00 29.14 3.12
CA SER A 533 28.42 30.48 2.75
C SER A 533 29.83 30.77 3.25
N SER A 534 30.55 31.60 2.50
CA SER A 534 31.93 32.00 2.80
C SER A 534 32.07 33.53 2.64
N ALA A 535 32.55 34.19 3.67
CA ALA A 535 32.96 35.59 3.65
C ALA A 535 33.91 35.82 4.83
N PRO A 536 34.93 36.69 4.68
CA PRO A 536 35.68 37.22 5.80
C PRO A 536 34.75 37.86 6.81
N ILE A 537 35.13 37.88 8.07
CA ILE A 537 34.22 38.36 9.16
C ILE A 537 33.83 39.82 8.95
N GLU A 538 34.75 40.66 8.46
CA GLU A 538 34.53 42.07 8.17
C GLU A 538 33.59 42.33 6.98
N GLU A 539 33.42 41.32 6.11
CA GLU A 539 32.54 41.38 4.94
C GLU A 539 31.23 40.59 5.17
N THR A 540 31.14 39.87 6.28
CA THR A 540 29.95 39.07 6.62
C THR A 540 28.80 39.99 6.95
N THR A 541 27.85 40.15 6.03
CA THR A 541 26.63 40.97 6.27
C THR A 541 25.71 40.32 7.28
N LEU A 542 24.90 41.15 7.97
CA LEU A 542 23.88 40.63 8.89
C LEU A 542 22.84 39.75 8.18
N GLU A 543 22.56 40.04 6.93
CA GLU A 543 21.67 39.23 6.09
C GLU A 543 22.27 37.82 5.87
N LEU A 544 23.55 37.74 5.45
CA LEU A 544 24.25 36.47 5.28
C LEU A 544 24.31 35.66 6.58
N TRP A 545 24.59 36.35 7.70
CA TRP A 545 24.58 35.76 9.04
C TRP A 545 23.21 35.15 9.37
N ARG A 546 22.14 35.95 9.25
CA ARG A 546 20.77 35.50 9.55
C ARG A 546 20.35 34.35 8.64
N LYS A 547 20.58 34.43 7.36
CA LYS A 547 20.26 33.34 6.40
C LYS A 547 20.85 31.98 6.81
N ASN A 548 22.07 31.95 7.37
CA ASN A 548 22.65 30.72 7.89
C ASN A 548 21.91 30.21 9.14
N TYR A 549 21.56 31.10 10.06
CA TYR A 549 20.85 30.73 11.27
C TYR A 549 19.41 30.34 11.00
N ASP A 550 18.71 31.04 10.14
CA ASP A 550 17.31 30.75 9.79
C ASP A 550 17.20 29.33 9.21
N VAL A 551 18.07 28.93 8.28
CA VAL A 551 18.01 27.60 7.66
C VAL A 551 18.59 26.52 8.57
N LEU A 552 19.78 26.76 9.15
CA LEU A 552 20.56 25.70 9.80
C LEU A 552 20.24 25.52 11.29
N VAL A 553 19.67 26.53 11.94
CA VAL A 553 19.31 26.45 13.36
C VAL A 553 17.79 26.48 13.53
N GLU A 554 17.13 27.53 13.03
CA GLU A 554 15.69 27.68 13.18
C GLU A 554 14.94 26.57 12.42
N GLY A 555 15.32 26.27 11.17
CA GLY A 555 14.71 25.19 10.39
C GLY A 555 14.83 23.82 11.05
N TYR A 556 15.99 23.53 11.68
CA TYR A 556 16.17 22.28 12.45
C TYR A 556 15.33 22.25 13.72
N PHE A 557 15.22 23.42 14.40
CA PHE A 557 14.34 23.58 15.56
C PHE A 557 12.88 23.38 15.18
N LEU A 558 12.37 24.06 14.13
CA LEU A 558 10.97 23.97 13.69
C LEU A 558 10.60 22.52 13.32
N ALA A 559 11.43 21.85 12.52
CA ALA A 559 11.21 20.46 12.15
C ALA A 559 11.20 19.53 13.36
N SER A 560 12.13 19.70 14.30
CA SER A 560 12.19 18.89 15.52
C SER A 560 10.98 19.11 16.42
N ARG A 561 10.54 20.37 16.56
CA ARG A 561 9.37 20.74 17.37
C ARG A 561 8.10 20.04 16.88
N GLU A 562 7.91 19.94 15.56
CA GLU A 562 6.76 19.25 14.98
C GLU A 562 6.92 17.70 15.03
N ALA A 563 8.12 17.18 14.99
CA ALA A 563 8.40 15.74 15.11
C ALA A 563 8.12 15.18 16.52
N PHE A 564 8.47 15.92 17.56
CA PHE A 564 8.40 15.46 18.95
C PHE A 564 7.02 14.99 19.41
N PRO A 565 5.90 15.69 19.12
CA PRO A 565 4.57 15.23 19.49
C PRO A 565 4.16 13.93 18.78
N LEU A 566 4.52 13.77 17.49
CA LEU A 566 4.20 12.59 16.70
C LEU A 566 4.96 11.37 17.20
N MET A 567 6.27 11.49 17.40
CA MET A 567 7.13 10.43 17.91
C MET A 567 6.84 10.10 19.38
N GLY A 568 6.61 11.12 20.20
CA GLY A 568 6.34 10.95 21.63
C GLY A 568 5.05 10.17 21.91
N ARG A 569 4.02 10.30 21.08
CA ARG A 569 2.78 9.50 21.17
C ARG A 569 3.04 8.01 20.93
N GLN A 570 4.00 7.70 20.06
CA GLN A 570 4.37 6.32 19.71
C GLN A 570 5.36 5.70 20.71
N GLY A 571 5.96 6.52 21.58
CA GLY A 571 6.98 6.09 22.53
C GLY A 571 8.32 5.67 21.87
N ASP A 572 8.53 6.07 20.59
CA ASP A 572 9.76 5.77 19.85
C ASP A 572 9.91 6.73 18.66
N GLY A 573 11.15 7.13 18.37
CA GLY A 573 11.50 7.98 17.25
C GLY A 573 13.01 8.11 17.08
N ALA A 574 13.43 8.47 15.86
CA ALA A 574 14.83 8.75 15.56
C ALA A 574 14.96 10.06 14.77
N ILE A 575 15.71 11.00 15.31
CA ILE A 575 16.03 12.27 14.65
C ILE A 575 17.51 12.27 14.31
N VAL A 576 17.86 12.57 13.07
CA VAL A 576 19.23 12.73 12.62
C VAL A 576 19.41 14.10 12.00
N PHE A 577 20.36 14.86 12.54
CA PHE A 577 20.78 16.14 11.96
C PHE A 577 21.95 15.92 11.02
N ILE A 578 21.88 16.45 9.82
CA ILE A 578 23.03 16.54 8.92
C ILE A 578 23.82 17.80 9.31
N GLY A 579 24.83 17.56 10.14
CA GLY A 579 25.75 18.59 10.61
C GLY A 579 26.81 18.95 9.57
N SER A 580 28.01 19.15 10.05
CA SER A 580 29.22 19.37 9.23
C SER A 580 30.44 19.19 10.12
N LYS A 581 31.59 18.81 9.56
CA LYS A 581 32.85 18.88 10.30
C LYS A 581 33.11 20.30 10.81
N ASN A 582 32.57 21.34 10.16
CA ASN A 582 32.73 22.73 10.59
C ASN A 582 32.02 23.06 11.90
N ALA A 583 31.12 22.19 12.38
CA ALA A 583 30.57 22.30 13.73
C ALA A 583 31.59 22.02 14.83
N LEU A 584 32.67 21.30 14.51
CA LEU A 584 33.73 20.89 15.43
C LEU A 584 35.09 21.57 15.12
N ALA A 585 35.46 21.63 13.83
CA ALA A 585 36.72 22.18 13.35
C ALA A 585 36.46 23.43 12.49
N ALA A 586 36.84 24.59 13.05
CA ALA A 586 36.67 25.88 12.39
C ALA A 586 37.40 25.95 11.04
N THR A 587 36.83 26.72 10.14
CA THR A 587 37.35 26.95 8.79
C THR A 587 37.37 28.47 8.52
N PRO A 588 38.45 29.03 7.99
CA PRO A 588 38.52 30.46 7.64
C PRO A 588 37.39 30.87 6.69
N ASN A 589 36.90 32.08 6.84
CA ASN A 589 35.83 32.68 6.04
C ASN A 589 34.49 31.94 6.09
N ALA A 590 34.24 31.16 7.13
CA ALA A 590 33.00 30.39 7.32
C ALA A 590 32.34 30.65 8.68
N SER A 591 32.54 31.80 9.30
CA SER A 591 32.08 32.10 10.64
C SER A 591 30.58 31.96 10.81
N ALA A 592 29.76 32.47 9.89
CA ALA A 592 28.30 32.36 9.94
C ALA A 592 27.84 30.88 9.80
N TYR A 593 28.40 30.16 8.83
CA TYR A 593 28.08 28.75 8.59
C TYR A 593 28.53 27.82 9.74
N ALA A 594 29.80 27.96 10.17
CA ALA A 594 30.38 27.10 11.18
C ALA A 594 29.71 27.28 12.56
N SER A 595 29.42 28.54 12.94
CA SER A 595 28.73 28.82 14.20
C SER A 595 27.28 28.32 14.19
N ALA A 596 26.55 28.45 13.06
CA ALA A 596 25.22 27.91 12.92
C ALA A 596 25.20 26.37 13.00
N LYS A 597 26.16 25.68 12.36
CA LYS A 597 26.31 24.22 12.46
C LYS A 597 26.72 23.76 13.86
N ALA A 598 27.52 24.53 14.59
CA ALA A 598 27.83 24.26 16.00
C ALA A 598 26.60 24.43 16.90
N ALA A 599 25.78 25.47 16.64
CA ALA A 599 24.53 25.68 17.36
C ALA A 599 23.54 24.53 17.13
N SER A 600 23.34 24.08 15.87
CA SER A 600 22.47 22.92 15.57
C SER A 600 22.99 21.61 16.16
N LEU A 601 24.31 21.39 16.20
CA LEU A 601 24.89 20.23 16.89
C LEU A 601 24.56 20.25 18.40
N HIS A 602 24.68 21.41 19.04
CA HIS A 602 24.33 21.54 20.45
C HIS A 602 22.84 21.40 20.71
N LEU A 603 21.99 21.93 19.81
CA LEU A 603 20.54 21.71 19.84
C LEU A 603 20.21 20.20 19.81
N ALA A 604 20.87 19.42 18.95
CA ALA A 604 20.65 17.97 18.90
C ALA A 604 20.95 17.29 20.25
N ARG A 605 21.96 17.75 20.99
CA ARG A 605 22.26 17.24 22.35
C ARG A 605 21.18 17.60 23.37
N CYS A 606 20.66 18.82 23.33
CA CYS A 606 19.52 19.23 24.16
C CYS A 606 18.29 18.36 23.87
N LEU A 607 17.97 18.18 22.58
CA LEU A 607 16.84 17.35 22.16
C LEU A 607 17.01 15.88 22.52
N ALA A 608 18.24 15.35 22.55
CA ALA A 608 18.52 13.99 23.02
C ALA A 608 18.13 13.80 24.49
N LEU A 609 18.39 14.81 25.34
CA LEU A 609 17.99 14.81 26.75
C LEU A 609 16.48 14.92 26.91
N GLU A 610 15.84 15.83 26.17
CA GLU A 610 14.38 16.07 26.23
C GLU A 610 13.57 14.89 25.63
N GLY A 611 14.13 14.20 24.64
CA GLY A 611 13.51 13.09 23.93
C GLY A 611 13.61 11.74 24.68
N ALA A 612 14.58 11.58 25.56
CA ALA A 612 14.90 10.30 26.19
C ALA A 612 13.70 9.64 26.90
N ALA A 613 12.95 10.40 27.70
CA ALA A 613 11.76 9.92 28.40
C ALA A 613 10.58 9.57 27.45
N LYS A 614 10.64 10.03 26.21
CA LYS A 614 9.64 9.77 25.15
C LYS A 614 10.10 8.68 24.17
N GLY A 615 11.24 8.04 24.43
CA GLY A 615 11.84 7.05 23.52
C GLY A 615 12.43 7.66 22.23
N ILE A 616 12.61 8.98 22.16
CA ILE A 616 13.14 9.66 20.99
C ILE A 616 14.66 9.75 21.08
N ARG A 617 15.35 9.21 20.07
CA ARG A 617 16.80 9.29 19.91
C ARG A 617 17.16 10.42 18.97
N VAL A 618 18.15 11.24 19.32
CA VAL A 618 18.62 12.35 18.50
C VAL A 618 20.12 12.25 18.33
N ASN A 619 20.60 12.19 17.10
CA ASN A 619 22.01 12.05 16.76
C ASN A 619 22.38 12.97 15.59
N VAL A 620 23.69 13.13 15.35
CA VAL A 620 24.24 13.99 14.29
C VAL A 620 25.17 13.18 13.40
N VAL A 621 25.04 13.37 12.08
CA VAL A 621 26.05 12.93 11.12
C VAL A 621 26.78 14.19 10.63
N ASN A 622 28.11 14.21 10.76
CA ASN A 622 28.98 15.30 10.31
C ASN A 622 29.75 14.90 9.05
N PRO A 623 29.25 15.24 7.84
CA PRO A 623 30.02 15.03 6.62
C PRO A 623 31.13 16.09 6.48
N ASP A 624 32.19 15.76 5.71
CA ASP A 624 33.15 16.73 5.18
C ASP A 624 33.30 16.52 3.68
N ALA A 625 33.22 17.63 2.94
CA ALA A 625 33.53 17.70 1.51
C ALA A 625 32.78 16.68 0.62
N VAL A 626 31.47 16.54 0.83
CA VAL A 626 30.62 15.84 -0.13
C VAL A 626 30.47 16.73 -1.36
N ILE A 627 31.44 16.66 -2.27
CA ILE A 627 31.52 17.56 -3.43
C ILE A 627 30.63 17.04 -4.57
N ARG A 628 30.78 15.76 -4.92
CA ARG A 628 30.02 15.15 -6.00
C ARG A 628 28.58 14.93 -5.58
N GLY A 629 27.65 15.29 -6.45
CA GLY A 629 26.22 15.11 -6.23
C GLY A 629 25.59 16.06 -5.20
N SER A 630 26.32 17.07 -4.71
CA SER A 630 25.80 18.07 -3.77
C SER A 630 25.68 19.43 -4.40
N LYS A 631 24.47 19.99 -4.49
CA LYS A 631 24.20 21.33 -5.05
C LYS A 631 24.92 22.47 -4.32
N ILE A 632 25.35 22.29 -3.07
CA ILE A 632 26.11 23.28 -2.32
C ILE A 632 27.42 23.61 -3.05
N TRP A 633 28.02 22.65 -3.76
CA TRP A 633 29.27 22.80 -4.50
C TRP A 633 29.13 23.26 -5.96
N ASP A 634 27.89 23.50 -6.44
CA ASP A 634 27.64 23.95 -7.80
C ASP A 634 27.72 25.49 -7.95
N GLY A 635 27.87 26.24 -6.86
CA GLY A 635 27.80 27.70 -6.81
C GLY A 635 29.05 28.40 -6.28
N ASP A 636 28.82 29.58 -5.68
CA ASP A 636 29.86 30.45 -5.15
C ASP A 636 30.73 29.79 -4.10
N TRP A 637 30.14 28.96 -3.25
CA TRP A 637 30.86 28.20 -2.21
C TRP A 637 32.08 27.45 -2.79
N ARG A 638 31.97 26.80 -3.93
CA ARG A 638 33.07 26.08 -4.59
C ARG A 638 34.18 27.02 -4.97
N ARG A 639 33.84 28.16 -5.61
CA ARG A 639 34.80 29.19 -6.01
C ARG A 639 35.48 29.87 -4.83
N ASP A 640 34.72 30.25 -3.84
CA ASP A 640 35.23 30.91 -2.63
C ASP A 640 36.16 30.00 -1.82
N ARG A 641 35.83 28.71 -1.75
CA ARG A 641 36.71 27.74 -1.09
C ARG A 641 38.00 27.49 -1.84
N ALA A 642 37.95 27.38 -3.16
CA ALA A 642 39.13 27.26 -4.02
C ALA A 642 40.02 28.51 -3.91
N GLY A 643 39.39 29.69 -3.98
CA GLY A 643 40.09 30.98 -3.80
C GLY A 643 40.76 31.12 -2.44
N ALA A 644 40.10 30.71 -1.35
CA ALA A 644 40.68 30.74 -0.01
C ALA A 644 41.93 29.84 0.16
N TYR A 645 42.09 28.83 -0.72
CA TYR A 645 43.25 27.94 -0.73
C TYR A 645 44.22 28.25 -1.86
N GLY A 646 43.91 29.19 -2.76
CA GLY A 646 44.75 29.56 -3.93
C GLY A 646 44.86 28.44 -4.97
N ILE A 647 43.79 27.64 -5.16
CA ILE A 647 43.77 26.49 -6.07
C ILE A 647 42.60 26.60 -7.06
N ASP A 648 42.66 25.82 -8.15
CA ASP A 648 41.59 25.75 -9.14
C ASP A 648 40.32 25.11 -8.54
N PRO A 649 39.10 25.64 -8.83
CA PRO A 649 37.84 25.11 -8.28
C PRO A 649 37.42 23.75 -8.89
N GLY A 650 38.13 23.24 -9.89
CA GLY A 650 37.90 21.96 -10.52
C GLY A 650 38.49 20.77 -9.76
N GLU A 651 39.26 19.95 -10.47
CA GLU A 651 39.88 18.72 -9.95
C GLU A 651 40.89 18.95 -8.80
N GLU A 652 41.56 20.13 -8.80
CA GLU A 652 42.51 20.48 -7.74
C GLU A 652 41.81 20.61 -6.39
N LEU A 653 40.62 21.22 -6.35
CA LEU A 653 39.84 21.32 -5.10
C LEU A 653 39.41 19.94 -4.59
N GLU A 654 38.92 19.05 -5.46
CA GLU A 654 38.57 17.69 -5.08
C GLU A 654 39.79 16.92 -4.58
N ALA A 655 40.91 17.01 -5.27
CA ALA A 655 42.18 16.39 -4.85
C ALA A 655 42.67 16.95 -3.51
N PHE A 656 42.54 18.27 -3.29
CA PHE A 656 42.90 18.91 -2.03
C PHE A 656 42.10 18.34 -0.85
N TYR A 657 40.78 18.25 -0.96
CA TYR A 657 39.93 17.70 0.08
C TYR A 657 40.19 16.23 0.31
N ARG A 658 40.38 15.44 -0.75
CA ARG A 658 40.72 14.01 -0.67
C ARG A 658 42.04 13.80 0.05
N ASN A 659 43.09 14.53 -0.35
CA ASN A 659 44.44 14.38 0.23
C ASN A 659 44.54 14.85 1.70
N ARG A 660 43.63 15.72 2.12
CA ARG A 660 43.54 16.19 3.51
C ARG A 660 43.04 15.14 4.48
N SER A 661 42.20 14.20 3.96
CA SER A 661 41.66 13.12 4.79
C SER A 661 42.70 12.00 4.96
N LEU A 662 42.63 11.29 6.11
CA LEU A 662 43.52 10.19 6.43
C LEU A 662 43.41 9.01 5.46
N LEU A 663 42.17 8.68 5.06
CA LEU A 663 41.89 7.57 4.12
C LEU A 663 42.12 7.96 2.67
N ARG A 664 42.32 9.24 2.35
CA ARG A 664 42.50 9.80 1.01
C ARG A 664 41.42 9.33 0.03
N ARG A 665 40.15 9.39 0.48
CA ARG A 665 38.97 9.00 -0.27
C ARG A 665 37.98 10.15 -0.35
N ASP A 666 37.23 10.21 -1.44
CA ASP A 666 36.08 11.10 -1.58
C ASP A 666 34.97 10.61 -0.66
N VAL A 667 34.19 11.55 -0.12
CA VAL A 667 32.96 11.25 0.61
C VAL A 667 31.79 11.54 -0.31
N LEU A 668 30.91 10.56 -0.48
CA LEU A 668 29.76 10.60 -1.35
C LEU A 668 28.46 10.74 -0.54
N PRO A 669 27.37 11.22 -1.16
CA PRO A 669 26.05 11.25 -0.51
C PRO A 669 25.63 9.90 0.08
N GLU A 670 25.96 8.80 -0.59
CA GLU A 670 25.64 7.42 -0.20
C GLU A 670 26.36 7.03 1.11
N ASP A 671 27.59 7.50 1.33
CA ASP A 671 28.35 7.25 2.58
C ASP A 671 27.62 7.91 3.77
N VAL A 672 27.08 9.11 3.56
CA VAL A 672 26.28 9.82 4.57
C VAL A 672 24.96 9.07 4.82
N ALA A 673 24.33 8.58 3.75
CA ALA A 673 23.08 7.83 3.85
C ALA A 673 23.21 6.53 4.65
N GLU A 674 24.34 5.82 4.54
CA GLU A 674 24.63 4.63 5.36
C GLU A 674 24.76 4.98 6.86
N ALA A 675 25.41 6.08 7.20
CA ALA A 675 25.52 6.53 8.58
C ALA A 675 24.14 6.94 9.15
N VAL A 676 23.31 7.60 8.35
CA VAL A 676 21.92 7.91 8.70
C VAL A 676 21.13 6.63 8.93
N LEU A 677 21.19 5.66 8.01
CA LEU A 677 20.50 4.38 8.15
C LEU A 677 20.87 3.68 9.45
N PHE A 678 22.16 3.60 9.78
CA PHE A 678 22.59 3.03 11.06
C PHE A 678 21.91 3.72 12.25
N LEU A 679 21.95 5.06 12.30
CA LEU A 679 21.41 5.84 13.42
C LEU A 679 19.88 5.74 13.56
N VAL A 680 19.15 5.57 12.46
CA VAL A 680 17.67 5.48 12.51
C VAL A 680 17.17 4.05 12.70
N SER A 681 18.02 3.04 12.48
CA SER A 681 17.67 1.63 12.62
C SER A 681 17.75 1.15 14.07
N ASP A 682 17.26 -0.07 14.32
CA ASP A 682 17.35 -0.73 15.62
C ASP A 682 18.80 -1.09 16.03
N ALA A 683 19.72 -1.13 15.06
CA ALA A 683 21.15 -1.31 15.32
C ALA A 683 21.72 -0.19 16.21
N ALA A 684 21.15 1.01 16.15
CA ALA A 684 21.52 2.15 16.98
C ALA A 684 20.53 2.40 18.14
N SER A 685 19.75 1.39 18.57
CA SER A 685 18.72 1.55 19.61
C SER A 685 19.23 2.07 20.97
N LYS A 686 20.54 1.98 21.21
CA LYS A 686 21.21 2.49 22.42
C LYS A 686 22.05 3.74 22.17
N SER A 687 21.90 4.39 21.00
CA SER A 687 22.67 5.58 20.62
C SER A 687 21.78 6.82 20.58
N THR A 688 22.07 7.80 21.44
CA THR A 688 21.47 9.14 21.43
C THR A 688 22.48 10.17 21.89
N GLY A 689 22.42 11.40 21.41
CA GLY A 689 23.35 12.48 21.69
C GLY A 689 24.73 12.32 21.03
N ASN A 690 24.89 11.35 20.13
CA ASN A 690 26.14 11.01 19.46
C ASN A 690 26.36 11.79 18.18
N VAL A 691 27.63 11.89 17.80
CA VAL A 691 28.09 12.49 16.55
C VAL A 691 28.89 11.44 15.78
N ILE A 692 28.50 11.17 14.54
CA ILE A 692 29.27 10.31 13.63
C ILE A 692 29.87 11.21 12.53
N ASN A 693 31.20 11.22 12.43
CA ASN A 693 31.91 11.88 11.33
C ASN A 693 31.95 10.97 10.10
N VAL A 694 31.51 11.47 8.96
CA VAL A 694 31.65 10.85 7.64
C VAL A 694 32.53 11.76 6.79
N ASP A 695 33.84 11.68 7.01
CA ASP A 695 34.82 12.66 6.53
C ASP A 695 36.14 12.01 6.04
N ALA A 696 36.11 10.71 5.83
CA ALA A 696 37.29 9.90 5.48
C ALA A 696 38.49 10.11 6.42
N GLY A 697 38.22 10.53 7.66
CA GLY A 697 39.25 10.77 8.70
C GLY A 697 39.86 12.17 8.64
N ASN A 698 39.06 13.20 8.93
CA ASN A 698 39.58 14.56 9.15
C ASN A 698 40.04 14.72 10.59
N ALA A 699 41.37 14.67 10.84
CA ALA A 699 41.94 14.70 12.17
C ALA A 699 41.60 15.96 12.99
N GLN A 700 41.27 17.09 12.32
CA GLN A 700 40.88 18.32 13.02
C GLN A 700 39.46 18.21 13.62
N ALA A 701 38.63 17.30 13.09
CA ALA A 701 37.28 17.10 13.57
C ALA A 701 37.13 15.91 14.56
N PHE A 702 38.20 15.32 15.02
CA PHE A 702 38.13 14.28 16.03
C PHE A 702 37.52 14.84 17.32
N THR A 703 36.48 14.21 17.77
CA THR A 703 35.83 14.51 19.06
C THR A 703 36.69 13.90 20.18
N ARG A 704 37.04 14.71 21.17
CA ARG A 704 37.75 14.26 22.38
C ARG A 704 36.79 14.13 23.55
#